data_0a361644b859b688cb60a0527c537179
#
_entry.id   0a361644b859b688cb60a0527c537179
#
_cell.length_a   1.000
_cell.length_b   1.000
_cell.length_c   1.000
_cell.angle_alpha   90.00
_cell.angle_beta   90.00
_cell.angle_gamma   90.00
#
_symmetry.space_group_name_H-M   'P 1'
#
loop_
_entity.id
_entity.type
_entity.pdbx_description
1 polymer ?
#
loop_
_entity_poly.entity_id
_entity_poly.type
_entity_poly.pdbx_seq_one_letter_code
_entity_poly.pdbx_strand_id
1 'polypeptide(L)'
;MMERAPQPVREMLALLRESGHTPYLVGGCVRDLLRGAEPDDYDMTSDARPEEVMALFGADAHPTGLMHGTVTLVRGGFAVEHTTKRCDGAYRDSRHPESVCFTSSIEEDLARRDFTVNAIALSPEGTLVDPFGGREDLRSGVLRCVGDPARRFGEDALRILRLLRFASVLGFSVEENTARAARERRDGLRAIAHERVYAELNKLLCGEHAAAVLLEYPDILGVVLPEILPCVGFDQRNPHHCYDVWEHTARAVGAAPPTRVLRWTMLLHDLGKPKCFTQDANGIGHFYGHTAVSAEMAEEIMARLRFEHALAQGVRAQLACFDEMFPPERAAVHRMMARYGRETMWNLLQTKLADNAAKAPDGLEQAQKPWREALLLYNELLAENACCSLAELRIGGGELLAIGFSGRAVGRAKQRLLDEVASERLANEHGALVRRAERLYRSGWRGETDGREEETMANIMDYLDWRGDLPLTVSPFNEVDGLILAELSFINFEGIVPPPELGRGVPLRDAAGTYFARHNGQEIDMGVLVPGRIPDLMCRMAHSVRFGGMLLNGYCELMDDAREQQFAALTVELGDGSIYLSYRGTDDTIVGWKEDLNMGYLEVIPSQTRALEYLGRMTRQYPDARLRIGGHSKGGNLSVYAAVKAPAAVQDRIVQVYNNDGPGFAKPLVGTPEHTRVADRILTVVPQSSVVGQLLEHEQNVEIVRSDAEGMLQHDGFSWQVVGDHFIHLDGFSREGKVIDETLESWEESLGPKQREAFADALYTVLTASGAKTLSDLNGDKLKSAVTMLKTYSNLDRETRQLLSGSLRALVGSYAKNVADDVQKNDLEPLRRKLERQRKKAEKRDAKKK
;
A
#
# COMPACT_ATOMS: atom_id res chain seq x y z
N MET A 1 -38.32 39.90 3.79
CA MET A 1 -36.97 39.39 3.57
C MET A 1 -35.99 39.97 4.63
N MET A 2 -35.91 41.26 4.78
CA MET A 2 -35.07 41.93 5.83
C MET A 2 -35.36 41.43 7.26
N GLU A 3 -36.60 41.05 7.56
CA GLU A 3 -36.98 40.48 8.85
C GLU A 3 -36.29 39.11 9.17
N ARG A 4 -35.81 38.44 8.15
CA ARG A 4 -35.06 37.14 8.31
C ARG A 4 -33.59 37.38 8.64
N ALA A 5 -33.06 38.59 8.42
CA ALA A 5 -31.70 38.91 8.84
C ALA A 5 -31.68 39.06 10.40
N PRO A 6 -30.61 38.58 11.06
CA PRO A 6 -30.45 38.66 12.50
C PRO A 6 -30.59 40.08 13.02
N GLN A 7 -31.12 40.24 14.24
CA GLN A 7 -31.37 41.57 14.84
C GLN A 7 -30.08 42.41 14.86
N PRO A 8 -28.88 41.89 15.27
CA PRO A 8 -27.67 42.73 15.28
C PRO A 8 -27.28 43.24 13.90
N VAL A 9 -27.49 42.42 12.83
CA VAL A 9 -27.23 42.86 11.44
C VAL A 9 -28.17 43.99 11.02
N ARG A 10 -29.46 43.90 11.39
CA ARG A 10 -30.45 44.96 11.13
C ARG A 10 -30.12 46.24 11.90
N GLU A 11 -29.64 46.14 13.12
CA GLU A 11 -29.22 47.28 13.94
C GLU A 11 -28.02 47.98 13.32
N MET A 12 -27.02 47.24 12.80
CA MET A 12 -25.87 47.82 12.11
C MET A 12 -26.28 48.59 10.83
N LEU A 13 -27.19 48.02 10.03
CA LEU A 13 -27.77 48.72 8.87
C LEU A 13 -28.57 49.98 9.25
N ALA A 14 -29.35 49.90 10.33
CA ALA A 14 -30.12 51.05 10.81
C ALA A 14 -29.21 52.20 11.29
N LEU A 15 -28.16 51.89 12.02
CA LEU A 15 -27.17 52.84 12.51
C LEU A 15 -26.46 53.58 11.37
N LEU A 16 -26.03 52.86 10.33
CA LEU A 16 -25.45 53.46 9.13
C LEU A 16 -26.45 54.42 8.45
N ARG A 17 -27.73 54.00 8.34
CA ARG A 17 -28.79 54.84 7.72
C ARG A 17 -29.08 56.08 8.53
N GLU A 18 -29.21 55.96 9.83
CA GLU A 18 -29.47 57.07 10.77
C GLU A 18 -28.33 58.10 10.75
N SER A 19 -27.10 57.66 10.42
CA SER A 19 -25.93 58.52 10.23
C SER A 19 -25.84 59.16 8.84
N GLY A 20 -26.86 58.96 7.98
CA GLY A 20 -26.96 59.61 6.70
C GLY A 20 -26.38 58.81 5.51
N HIS A 21 -25.96 57.56 5.76
CA HIS A 21 -25.41 56.68 4.72
C HIS A 21 -26.48 55.81 4.05
N THR A 22 -26.12 55.20 2.92
CA THR A 22 -27.02 54.33 2.14
C THR A 22 -26.53 52.86 2.21
N PRO A 23 -26.83 52.12 3.30
CA PRO A 23 -26.36 50.75 3.46
C PRO A 23 -27.26 49.73 2.76
N TYR A 24 -26.64 48.61 2.35
CA TYR A 24 -27.31 47.46 1.77
C TYR A 24 -26.65 46.17 2.27
N LEU A 25 -27.44 45.08 2.41
CA LEU A 25 -26.91 43.72 2.39
C LEU A 25 -26.60 43.37 0.92
N VAL A 26 -25.51 42.64 0.69
CA VAL A 26 -25.03 42.30 -0.65
C VAL A 26 -24.41 40.92 -0.70
N GLY A 27 -24.28 40.34 -1.87
CA GLY A 27 -23.51 39.11 -2.08
C GLY A 27 -24.25 37.85 -1.70
N GLY A 28 -23.50 36.90 -1.09
CA GLY A 28 -23.98 35.57 -0.74
C GLY A 28 -25.21 35.57 0.14
N CYS A 29 -25.25 36.44 1.15
CA CYS A 29 -26.38 36.51 2.08
C CYS A 29 -27.69 36.89 1.40
N VAL A 30 -27.70 37.81 0.46
CA VAL A 30 -28.93 38.19 -0.29
C VAL A 30 -29.38 37.02 -1.18
N ARG A 31 -28.47 36.36 -1.86
CA ARG A 31 -28.75 35.17 -2.67
C ARG A 31 -29.41 34.08 -1.77
N ASP A 32 -28.83 33.77 -0.61
CA ASP A 32 -29.32 32.70 0.24
C ASP A 32 -30.65 33.06 0.90
N LEU A 33 -30.84 34.30 1.33
CA LEU A 33 -32.14 34.80 1.79
C LEU A 33 -33.23 34.69 0.69
N LEU A 34 -32.89 34.95 -0.59
CA LEU A 34 -33.81 34.80 -1.71
C LEU A 34 -34.16 33.32 -1.98
N ARG A 35 -33.22 32.43 -1.79
CA ARG A 35 -33.42 30.97 -1.89
C ARG A 35 -34.20 30.39 -0.69
N GLY A 36 -34.41 31.17 0.34
CA GLY A 36 -35.03 30.70 1.58
C GLY A 36 -34.10 29.97 2.52
N ALA A 37 -32.81 29.94 2.23
CA ALA A 37 -31.77 29.40 3.08
C ALA A 37 -31.35 30.41 4.17
N GLU A 38 -30.69 29.93 5.22
CA GLU A 38 -30.06 30.75 6.25
C GLU A 38 -28.61 31.02 5.80
N PRO A 39 -28.21 32.31 5.67
CA PRO A 39 -26.83 32.65 5.31
C PRO A 39 -25.84 32.29 6.42
N ASP A 40 -24.68 31.75 6.02
CA ASP A 40 -23.55 31.47 6.92
C ASP A 40 -22.85 32.78 7.36
N ASP A 41 -22.76 33.75 6.48
CA ASP A 41 -22.11 35.04 6.66
C ASP A 41 -22.98 36.19 6.11
N TYR A 42 -22.74 37.38 6.61
CA TYR A 42 -23.47 38.60 6.16
C TYR A 42 -22.44 39.62 5.70
N ASP A 43 -22.61 40.06 4.45
CA ASP A 43 -21.87 41.18 3.84
C ASP A 43 -22.76 42.40 3.72
N MET A 44 -22.24 43.57 4.06
CA MET A 44 -22.91 44.85 3.84
C MET A 44 -22.02 45.84 3.09
N THR A 45 -22.65 46.75 2.40
CA THR A 45 -21.97 47.83 1.71
C THR A 45 -22.69 49.16 1.97
N SER A 46 -21.95 50.24 2.03
CA SER A 46 -22.52 51.61 2.07
C SER A 46 -21.56 52.60 1.44
N ASP A 47 -21.96 53.86 1.32
CA ASP A 47 -21.10 54.96 0.92
C ASP A 47 -20.22 55.50 2.05
N ALA A 48 -20.39 55.02 3.28
CA ALA A 48 -19.51 55.37 4.40
C ALA A 48 -18.07 54.85 4.13
N ARG A 49 -17.11 55.74 4.35
CA ARG A 49 -15.70 55.39 4.25
C ARG A 49 -15.24 54.62 5.49
N PRO A 50 -14.17 53.82 5.40
CA PRO A 50 -13.69 53.00 6.50
C PRO A 50 -13.49 53.82 7.80
N GLU A 51 -12.97 55.02 7.69
CA GLU A 51 -12.74 55.90 8.82
C GLU A 51 -14.06 56.32 9.51
N GLU A 52 -15.10 56.59 8.72
CA GLU A 52 -16.45 56.95 9.17
C GLU A 52 -17.11 55.73 9.83
N VAL A 53 -16.98 54.56 9.25
CA VAL A 53 -17.48 53.31 9.83
C VAL A 53 -16.79 53.00 11.16
N MET A 54 -15.47 53.16 11.23
CA MET A 54 -14.73 52.94 12.48
C MET A 54 -15.11 53.97 13.56
N ALA A 55 -15.36 55.24 13.18
CA ALA A 55 -15.84 56.28 14.13
C ALA A 55 -17.26 55.97 14.63
N LEU A 56 -18.14 55.47 13.77
CA LEU A 56 -19.53 55.19 14.08
C LEU A 56 -19.72 53.97 14.99
N PHE A 57 -18.95 52.88 14.75
CA PHE A 57 -19.08 51.62 15.47
C PHE A 57 -18.08 51.48 16.62
N GLY A 58 -17.05 52.34 16.70
CA GLY A 58 -16.07 52.36 17.79
C GLY A 58 -15.42 50.99 18.06
N ALA A 59 -15.62 50.44 19.25
CA ALA A 59 -15.03 49.14 19.63
C ALA A 59 -15.57 47.94 18.87
N ASP A 60 -16.74 48.06 18.23
CA ASP A 60 -17.33 46.98 17.42
C ASP A 60 -16.69 46.91 15.99
N ALA A 61 -15.89 47.89 15.58
CA ALA A 61 -15.27 47.96 14.27
C ALA A 61 -13.80 47.56 14.28
N HIS A 62 -13.45 46.61 13.46
CA HIS A 62 -12.07 46.05 13.31
C HIS A 62 -11.52 46.31 11.92
N PRO A 63 -10.31 46.91 11.79
CA PRO A 63 -9.72 47.24 10.51
C PRO A 63 -9.10 46.02 9.80
N THR A 64 -9.89 45.23 9.12
CA THR A 64 -9.46 43.99 8.46
C THR A 64 -8.95 44.18 7.03
N GLY A 65 -9.32 45.27 6.35
CA GLY A 65 -8.96 45.51 4.95
C GLY A 65 -9.06 46.95 4.51
N LEU A 66 -8.57 47.94 5.29
CA LEU A 66 -8.67 49.36 5.04
C LEU A 66 -8.23 49.79 3.63
N MET A 67 -7.16 49.21 3.11
CA MET A 67 -6.66 49.49 1.74
C MET A 67 -7.68 49.16 0.66
N HIS A 68 -8.63 48.25 0.97
CA HIS A 68 -9.69 47.84 0.06
C HIS A 68 -11.07 48.37 0.44
N GLY A 69 -11.12 49.24 1.44
CA GLY A 69 -12.38 49.79 1.93
C GLY A 69 -13.19 48.85 2.83
N THR A 70 -12.59 47.82 3.41
CA THR A 70 -13.30 46.82 4.23
C THR A 70 -13.01 46.97 5.72
N VAL A 71 -14.06 46.90 6.54
CA VAL A 71 -14.04 46.89 8.00
C VAL A 71 -14.93 45.76 8.48
N THR A 72 -14.45 44.93 9.40
CA THR A 72 -15.32 43.92 10.04
C THR A 72 -16.03 44.51 11.27
N LEU A 73 -17.35 44.40 11.31
CA LEU A 73 -18.19 44.83 12.40
C LEU A 73 -18.57 43.61 13.25
N VAL A 74 -18.37 43.68 14.57
CA VAL A 74 -18.69 42.59 15.49
C VAL A 74 -19.68 43.08 16.53
N ARG A 75 -20.93 42.59 16.47
CA ARG A 75 -21.97 43.00 17.41
C ARG A 75 -22.93 41.84 17.70
N GLY A 76 -23.26 41.62 18.95
CA GLY A 76 -24.23 40.60 19.35
C GLY A 76 -23.82 39.17 18.94
N GLY A 77 -22.51 38.88 18.83
CA GLY A 77 -21.99 37.59 18.40
C GLY A 77 -21.93 37.39 16.87
N PHE A 78 -22.34 38.40 16.07
CA PHE A 78 -22.24 38.37 14.61
C PHE A 78 -21.06 39.20 14.15
N ALA A 79 -20.24 38.61 13.24
CA ALA A 79 -19.24 39.30 12.48
C ALA A 79 -19.80 39.59 11.08
N VAL A 80 -19.75 40.85 10.67
CA VAL A 80 -20.29 41.30 9.37
C VAL A 80 -19.19 42.08 8.64
N GLU A 81 -18.89 41.71 7.42
CA GLU A 81 -17.97 42.49 6.58
C GLU A 81 -18.69 43.69 5.95
N HIS A 82 -18.25 44.90 6.35
CA HIS A 82 -18.68 46.13 5.71
C HIS A 82 -17.65 46.59 4.71
N THR A 83 -18.04 46.75 3.44
CA THR A 83 -17.18 47.29 2.38
C THR A 83 -17.76 48.58 1.84
N THR A 84 -16.97 49.67 1.82
CA THR A 84 -17.36 50.93 1.18
C THR A 84 -17.63 50.68 -0.31
N LYS A 85 -18.78 51.18 -0.82
CA LYS A 85 -19.11 51.07 -2.25
C LYS A 85 -17.96 51.61 -3.10
N ARG A 86 -17.60 50.85 -4.11
CA ARG A 86 -16.44 51.17 -4.92
C ARG A 86 -16.60 50.71 -6.37
N CYS A 87 -15.92 51.37 -7.27
CA CYS A 87 -15.61 50.92 -8.61
C CYS A 87 -14.13 50.60 -8.70
N ASP A 88 -13.78 49.51 -9.36
CA ASP A 88 -12.40 49.09 -9.52
C ASP A 88 -11.82 49.71 -10.81
N GLY A 89 -10.60 50.31 -10.75
CA GLY A 89 -9.85 50.75 -11.89
C GLY A 89 -9.25 49.62 -12.72
N ALA A 90 -8.31 49.92 -13.61
CA ALA A 90 -7.59 48.88 -14.37
C ALA A 90 -6.84 47.93 -13.43
N TYR A 91 -6.79 46.65 -13.77
CA TYR A 91 -6.05 45.63 -12.98
C TYR A 91 -4.62 45.49 -13.53
N ARG A 92 -3.63 45.51 -12.65
CA ARG A 92 -2.21 45.49 -12.98
C ARG A 92 -1.62 44.09 -13.08
N ASP A 93 -2.09 43.16 -12.26
CA ASP A 93 -1.55 41.81 -12.06
C ASP A 93 -2.62 40.72 -12.04
N SER A 94 -3.75 40.94 -12.72
CA SER A 94 -4.92 40.04 -12.72
C SER A 94 -5.48 39.73 -11.30
N ARG A 95 -5.23 40.67 -10.33
CA ARG A 95 -5.73 40.50 -8.94
C ARG A 95 -6.08 41.82 -8.26
N HIS A 96 -5.19 42.81 -8.37
CA HIS A 96 -5.34 44.04 -7.63
C HIS A 96 -5.66 45.19 -8.62
N PRO A 97 -6.75 45.93 -8.42
CA PRO A 97 -6.97 47.14 -9.18
C PRO A 97 -5.87 48.16 -8.88
N GLU A 98 -5.37 48.85 -9.90
CA GLU A 98 -4.34 49.91 -9.74
C GLU A 98 -4.81 51.05 -8.84
N SER A 99 -6.13 51.27 -8.79
CA SER A 99 -6.76 52.24 -7.91
C SER A 99 -8.16 51.78 -7.52
N VAL A 100 -8.54 52.04 -6.29
CA VAL A 100 -9.89 51.86 -5.77
C VAL A 100 -10.54 53.25 -5.75
N CYS A 101 -11.63 53.41 -6.49
CA CYS A 101 -12.43 54.67 -6.45
C CYS A 101 -13.71 54.39 -5.67
N PHE A 102 -13.93 55.09 -4.56
CA PHE A 102 -15.19 55.01 -3.84
C PHE A 102 -16.29 55.71 -4.64
N THR A 103 -17.47 55.12 -4.66
CA THR A 103 -18.66 55.58 -5.32
C THR A 103 -19.87 55.62 -4.39
N SER A 104 -20.85 56.43 -4.70
CA SER A 104 -22.15 56.40 -4.01
C SER A 104 -23.17 55.50 -4.71
N SER A 105 -22.89 55.06 -5.95
CA SER A 105 -23.79 54.19 -6.72
C SER A 105 -23.69 52.75 -6.27
N ILE A 106 -24.78 52.15 -5.92
CA ILE A 106 -24.88 50.70 -5.63
C ILE A 106 -24.74 49.86 -6.91
N GLU A 107 -25.19 50.40 -8.07
CA GLU A 107 -25.11 49.73 -9.34
C GLU A 107 -23.65 49.54 -9.80
N GLU A 108 -22.79 50.55 -9.52
CA GLU A 108 -21.37 50.46 -9.83
C GLU A 108 -20.67 49.43 -8.93
N ASP A 109 -21.05 49.35 -7.65
CA ASP A 109 -20.50 48.32 -6.74
C ASP A 109 -20.97 46.93 -7.15
N LEU A 110 -22.21 46.76 -7.56
CA LEU A 110 -22.70 45.46 -8.06
C LEU A 110 -22.06 45.10 -9.40
N ALA A 111 -21.74 46.05 -10.25
CA ALA A 111 -21.15 45.86 -11.58
C ALA A 111 -19.75 45.24 -11.53
N ARG A 112 -18.97 45.37 -10.46
CA ARG A 112 -17.65 44.76 -10.29
C ARG A 112 -17.68 43.32 -9.74
N ARG A 113 -18.83 42.82 -9.32
CA ARG A 113 -18.97 41.50 -8.73
C ARG A 113 -18.79 40.40 -9.79
N ASP A 114 -18.63 39.19 -9.34
CA ASP A 114 -18.32 38.02 -10.18
C ASP A 114 -19.55 37.53 -10.97
N PHE A 115 -20.65 37.20 -10.30
CA PHE A 115 -21.82 36.58 -10.92
C PHE A 115 -23.09 37.35 -10.59
N THR A 116 -24.05 37.31 -11.48
CA THR A 116 -25.36 38.01 -11.37
C THR A 116 -26.09 37.65 -10.11
N VAL A 117 -26.06 36.37 -9.73
CA VAL A 117 -26.71 35.83 -8.49
C VAL A 117 -26.09 36.39 -7.19
N ASN A 118 -24.86 36.90 -7.25
CA ASN A 118 -24.18 37.57 -6.13
C ASN A 118 -24.15 39.09 -6.28
N ALA A 119 -24.71 39.60 -7.36
CA ALA A 119 -24.77 41.05 -7.67
C ALA A 119 -26.18 41.64 -7.44
N ILE A 120 -26.79 41.25 -6.33
CA ILE A 120 -28.08 41.70 -5.84
C ILE A 120 -27.86 42.37 -4.48
N ALA A 121 -28.48 43.53 -4.28
CA ALA A 121 -28.47 44.24 -3.01
C ALA A 121 -29.87 44.30 -2.38
N LEU A 122 -29.93 44.32 -1.06
CA LEU A 122 -31.16 44.44 -0.27
C LEU A 122 -31.06 45.63 0.68
N SER A 123 -31.91 46.64 0.48
CA SER A 123 -31.96 47.78 1.35
C SER A 123 -32.57 47.44 2.75
N PRO A 124 -32.35 48.27 3.78
CA PRO A 124 -33.02 48.13 5.08
C PRO A 124 -34.54 48.11 5.02
N GLU A 125 -35.15 48.80 4.00
CA GLU A 125 -36.58 48.86 3.77
C GLU A 125 -37.13 47.58 3.08
N GLY A 126 -36.25 46.64 2.69
CA GLY A 126 -36.62 45.44 1.97
C GLY A 126 -36.70 45.57 0.45
N THR A 127 -36.23 46.71 -0.10
CA THR A 127 -36.15 46.92 -1.57
C THR A 127 -34.93 46.20 -2.14
N LEU A 128 -35.16 45.45 -3.21
CA LEU A 128 -34.11 44.77 -3.97
C LEU A 128 -33.60 45.62 -5.12
N VAL A 129 -32.27 45.74 -5.21
CA VAL A 129 -31.58 46.34 -6.36
C VAL A 129 -30.90 45.22 -7.15
N ASP A 130 -31.34 45.01 -8.38
CA ASP A 130 -30.89 43.89 -9.24
C ASP A 130 -30.70 44.37 -10.69
N PRO A 131 -29.63 45.14 -10.99
CA PRO A 131 -29.43 45.71 -12.32
C PRO A 131 -28.99 44.70 -13.37
N PHE A 132 -28.59 43.52 -12.97
CA PHE A 132 -28.00 42.48 -13.86
C PHE A 132 -28.87 41.22 -14.01
N GLY A 133 -30.10 41.22 -13.50
CA GLY A 133 -31.04 40.08 -13.62
C GLY A 133 -30.70 38.88 -12.77
N GLY A 134 -29.96 39.09 -11.67
CA GLY A 134 -29.52 38.00 -10.78
C GLY A 134 -30.68 37.19 -10.16
N ARG A 135 -31.85 37.84 -9.94
CA ARG A 135 -33.06 37.16 -9.45
C ARG A 135 -33.61 36.15 -10.44
N GLU A 136 -33.56 36.48 -11.74
CA GLU A 136 -34.03 35.58 -12.81
C GLU A 136 -33.06 34.40 -12.97
N ASP A 137 -31.74 34.69 -13.00
CA ASP A 137 -30.71 33.66 -13.02
C ASP A 137 -30.80 32.73 -11.79
N LEU A 138 -31.11 33.31 -10.62
CA LEU A 138 -31.31 32.55 -9.37
C LEU A 138 -32.53 31.60 -9.45
N ARG A 139 -33.66 32.06 -10.04
CA ARG A 139 -34.85 31.20 -10.22
C ARG A 139 -34.61 30.11 -11.27
N SER A 140 -33.89 30.46 -12.34
CA SER A 140 -33.58 29.52 -13.42
C SER A 140 -32.42 28.57 -13.11
N GLY A 141 -31.73 28.75 -11.97
CA GLY A 141 -30.56 27.94 -11.60
C GLY A 141 -29.38 28.15 -12.57
N VAL A 142 -29.07 29.39 -12.93
CA VAL A 142 -28.05 29.74 -13.91
C VAL A 142 -26.95 30.59 -13.28
N LEU A 143 -25.69 30.23 -13.51
CA LEU A 143 -24.52 31.05 -13.19
C LEU A 143 -24.07 31.83 -14.41
N ARG A 144 -24.16 33.14 -14.33
CA ARG A 144 -23.77 34.08 -15.36
C ARG A 144 -22.84 35.14 -14.79
N CYS A 145 -21.74 35.44 -15.49
CA CYS A 145 -20.90 36.59 -15.15
C CYS A 145 -21.64 37.92 -15.25
N VAL A 146 -21.30 38.86 -14.38
CA VAL A 146 -21.75 40.23 -14.51
C VAL A 146 -21.03 40.92 -15.68
N GLY A 147 -21.75 41.37 -16.69
CA GLY A 147 -21.19 42.01 -17.89
C GLY A 147 -20.46 41.05 -18.81
N ASP A 148 -19.29 41.41 -19.30
CA ASP A 148 -18.48 40.59 -20.22
C ASP A 148 -17.66 39.54 -19.45
N PRO A 149 -17.91 38.23 -19.66
CA PRO A 149 -17.20 37.18 -18.98
C PRO A 149 -15.69 37.16 -19.26
N ALA A 150 -15.27 37.41 -20.50
CA ALA A 150 -13.84 37.40 -20.87
C ALA A 150 -13.06 38.48 -20.13
N ARG A 151 -13.67 39.66 -19.97
CA ARG A 151 -13.14 40.76 -19.17
C ARG A 151 -13.07 40.34 -17.67
N ARG A 152 -14.17 39.80 -17.13
CA ARG A 152 -14.25 39.40 -15.68
C ARG A 152 -13.20 38.39 -15.28
N PHE A 153 -12.99 37.36 -16.09
CA PHE A 153 -11.96 36.35 -15.85
C PHE A 153 -10.55 36.87 -16.11
N GLY A 154 -10.39 37.86 -16.97
CA GLY A 154 -9.11 38.56 -17.15
C GLY A 154 -8.74 39.49 -16.00
N GLU A 155 -9.71 40.06 -15.27
CA GLU A 155 -9.49 40.87 -14.07
C GLU A 155 -9.03 40.03 -12.86
N ASP A 156 -9.67 38.90 -12.60
CA ASP A 156 -9.24 37.91 -11.58
C ASP A 156 -9.57 36.51 -12.06
N ALA A 157 -8.57 35.74 -12.46
CA ALA A 157 -8.73 34.38 -12.95
C ALA A 157 -9.29 33.44 -11.87
N LEU A 158 -9.15 33.74 -10.57
CA LEU A 158 -9.76 32.93 -9.52
C LEU A 158 -11.28 32.86 -9.65
N ARG A 159 -11.91 33.84 -10.28
CA ARG A 159 -13.35 33.81 -10.56
C ARG A 159 -13.77 32.58 -11.37
N ILE A 160 -12.87 31.99 -12.15
CA ILE A 160 -13.09 30.71 -12.86
C ILE A 160 -13.28 29.57 -11.85
N LEU A 161 -12.41 29.42 -10.86
CA LEU A 161 -12.61 28.39 -9.81
C LEU A 161 -13.81 28.70 -8.93
N ARG A 162 -14.11 29.98 -8.67
CA ARG A 162 -15.32 30.40 -7.98
C ARG A 162 -16.59 30.01 -8.76
N LEU A 163 -16.57 30.12 -10.09
CA LEU A 163 -17.66 29.64 -10.95
C LEU A 163 -17.92 28.15 -10.73
N LEU A 164 -16.87 27.33 -10.84
CA LEU A 164 -16.94 25.89 -10.64
C LEU A 164 -17.39 25.52 -9.22
N ARG A 165 -16.89 26.23 -8.20
CA ARG A 165 -17.35 26.08 -6.82
C ARG A 165 -18.85 26.39 -6.68
N PHE A 166 -19.33 27.52 -7.23
CA PHE A 166 -20.76 27.85 -7.13
C PHE A 166 -21.62 26.85 -7.90
N ALA A 167 -21.17 26.36 -9.06
CA ALA A 167 -21.86 25.29 -9.78
C ALA A 167 -21.94 24.02 -8.91
N SER A 168 -20.85 23.66 -8.22
CA SER A 168 -20.82 22.49 -7.34
C SER A 168 -21.69 22.64 -6.09
N VAL A 169 -21.68 23.82 -5.46
CA VAL A 169 -22.42 24.04 -4.21
C VAL A 169 -23.92 24.29 -4.45
N LEU A 170 -24.25 25.06 -5.49
CA LEU A 170 -25.63 25.48 -5.78
C LEU A 170 -26.39 24.54 -6.71
N GLY A 171 -25.69 23.70 -7.48
CA GLY A 171 -26.26 22.85 -8.51
C GLY A 171 -26.76 23.61 -9.74
N PHE A 172 -26.21 24.80 -9.97
CA PHE A 172 -26.62 25.66 -11.06
C PHE A 172 -25.86 25.33 -12.33
N SER A 173 -26.51 25.42 -13.48
CA SER A 173 -25.89 25.33 -14.79
C SER A 173 -25.11 26.62 -15.10
N VAL A 174 -24.00 26.49 -15.82
CA VAL A 174 -23.24 27.67 -16.26
C VAL A 174 -23.76 28.16 -17.61
N GLU A 175 -23.97 29.48 -17.73
CA GLU A 175 -24.39 30.10 -18.97
C GLU A 175 -23.28 29.91 -20.04
N GLU A 176 -23.70 29.65 -21.30
CA GLU A 176 -22.81 29.22 -22.39
C GLU A 176 -21.63 30.17 -22.67
N ASN A 177 -21.89 31.51 -22.72
CA ASN A 177 -20.81 32.46 -22.93
C ASN A 177 -19.85 32.55 -21.74
N THR A 178 -20.37 32.40 -20.53
CA THR A 178 -19.61 32.35 -19.30
C THR A 178 -18.72 31.10 -19.28
N ALA A 179 -19.28 29.91 -19.63
CA ALA A 179 -18.52 28.65 -19.70
C ALA A 179 -17.42 28.71 -20.78
N ARG A 180 -17.72 29.25 -21.97
CA ARG A 180 -16.75 29.43 -23.04
C ARG A 180 -15.60 30.35 -22.62
N ALA A 181 -15.89 31.51 -22.06
CA ALA A 181 -14.88 32.46 -21.59
C ALA A 181 -14.03 31.83 -20.44
N ALA A 182 -14.62 31.04 -19.56
CA ALA A 182 -13.89 30.32 -18.51
C ALA A 182 -12.84 29.34 -19.11
N ARG A 183 -13.22 28.58 -20.16
CA ARG A 183 -12.28 27.67 -20.86
C ARG A 183 -11.21 28.46 -21.62
N GLU A 184 -11.55 29.54 -22.30
CA GLU A 184 -10.59 30.38 -23.03
C GLU A 184 -9.59 31.08 -22.12
N ARG A 185 -9.98 31.45 -20.90
CA ARG A 185 -9.14 32.15 -19.91
C ARG A 185 -8.54 31.28 -18.84
N ARG A 186 -8.71 29.94 -18.87
CA ARG A 186 -8.26 29.00 -17.84
C ARG A 186 -6.78 29.08 -17.51
N ASP A 187 -5.92 29.38 -18.51
CA ASP A 187 -4.48 29.46 -18.27
C ASP A 187 -4.08 30.57 -17.28
N GLY A 188 -4.92 31.58 -17.08
CA GLY A 188 -4.75 32.59 -16.04
C GLY A 188 -4.71 32.01 -14.63
N LEU A 189 -5.27 30.84 -14.42
CA LEU A 189 -5.21 30.12 -13.11
C LEU A 189 -3.80 29.75 -12.68
N ARG A 190 -2.85 29.62 -13.61
CA ARG A 190 -1.43 29.32 -13.30
C ARG A 190 -0.75 30.43 -12.48
N ALA A 191 -1.26 31.65 -12.57
CA ALA A 191 -0.73 32.80 -11.83
C ALA A 191 -1.35 32.97 -10.45
N ILE A 192 -2.37 32.17 -10.09
CA ILE A 192 -3.06 32.30 -8.80
C ILE A 192 -2.26 31.60 -7.70
N ALA A 193 -2.16 32.26 -6.54
CA ALA A 193 -1.52 31.67 -5.36
C ALA A 193 -2.19 30.34 -4.95
N HIS A 194 -1.37 29.35 -4.65
CA HIS A 194 -1.83 27.98 -4.38
C HIS A 194 -2.83 27.91 -3.22
N GLU A 195 -2.68 28.73 -2.19
CA GLU A 195 -3.60 28.81 -1.06
C GLU A 195 -5.01 29.24 -1.48
N ARG A 196 -5.11 30.17 -2.45
CA ARG A 196 -6.42 30.61 -2.99
C ARG A 196 -7.06 29.49 -3.82
N VAL A 197 -6.25 28.82 -4.64
CA VAL A 197 -6.69 27.65 -5.42
C VAL A 197 -7.21 26.56 -4.46
N TYR A 198 -6.43 26.25 -3.45
CA TYR A 198 -6.79 25.25 -2.42
C TYR A 198 -8.11 25.60 -1.72
N ALA A 199 -8.31 26.86 -1.33
CA ALA A 199 -9.53 27.29 -0.64
C ALA A 199 -10.80 27.11 -1.52
N GLU A 200 -10.70 27.40 -2.82
CA GLU A 200 -11.81 27.18 -3.76
C GLU A 200 -12.05 25.70 -4.06
N LEU A 201 -10.98 24.90 -4.24
CA LEU A 201 -11.08 23.45 -4.47
C LEU A 201 -11.70 22.72 -3.26
N ASN A 202 -11.35 23.09 -2.04
CA ASN A 202 -11.97 22.51 -0.83
C ASN A 202 -13.49 22.69 -0.83
N LYS A 203 -13.95 23.91 -1.16
CA LYS A 203 -15.38 24.21 -1.20
C LYS A 203 -16.08 23.55 -2.40
N LEU A 204 -15.38 23.43 -3.54
CA LEU A 204 -15.88 22.75 -4.72
C LEU A 204 -16.09 21.26 -4.43
N LEU A 205 -15.08 20.60 -3.91
CA LEU A 205 -15.11 19.15 -3.63
C LEU A 205 -16.18 18.79 -2.59
N CYS A 206 -16.41 19.65 -1.60
CA CYS A 206 -17.46 19.46 -0.59
C CYS A 206 -18.86 19.85 -1.08
N GLY A 207 -19.01 20.38 -2.29
CA GLY A 207 -20.33 20.67 -2.85
C GLY A 207 -21.13 19.41 -3.18
N GLU A 208 -22.45 19.52 -3.10
CA GLU A 208 -23.39 18.42 -3.38
C GLU A 208 -23.28 17.94 -4.85
N HIS A 209 -22.97 18.88 -5.78
CA HIS A 209 -22.89 18.60 -7.22
C HIS A 209 -21.44 18.51 -7.72
N ALA A 210 -20.48 18.20 -6.85
CA ALA A 210 -19.05 18.12 -7.19
C ALA A 210 -18.77 17.19 -8.37
N ALA A 211 -19.39 16.00 -8.40
CA ALA A 211 -19.22 15.03 -9.49
C ALA A 211 -19.54 15.61 -10.87
N ALA A 212 -20.65 16.32 -10.99
CA ALA A 212 -21.07 16.92 -12.27
C ALA A 212 -20.04 17.96 -12.76
N VAL A 213 -19.54 18.79 -11.85
CA VAL A 213 -18.51 19.80 -12.16
C VAL A 213 -17.18 19.19 -12.54
N LEU A 214 -16.75 18.14 -11.84
CA LEU A 214 -15.52 17.39 -12.15
C LEU A 214 -15.60 16.77 -13.55
N LEU A 215 -16.75 16.20 -13.92
CA LEU A 215 -16.97 15.60 -15.24
C LEU A 215 -17.02 16.64 -16.34
N GLU A 216 -17.62 17.80 -16.10
CA GLU A 216 -17.84 18.80 -17.15
C GLU A 216 -16.62 19.69 -17.42
N TYR A 217 -15.76 19.93 -16.41
CA TYR A 217 -14.66 20.89 -16.49
C TYR A 217 -13.26 20.31 -16.16
N PRO A 218 -12.90 19.09 -16.60
CA PRO A 218 -11.56 18.54 -16.32
C PRO A 218 -10.45 19.36 -16.98
N ASP A 219 -10.74 20.02 -18.12
CA ASP A 219 -9.83 20.87 -18.85
C ASP A 219 -9.47 22.16 -18.10
N ILE A 220 -10.36 22.68 -17.28
CA ILE A 220 -10.09 23.82 -16.39
C ILE A 220 -9.37 23.36 -15.13
N LEU A 221 -9.86 22.31 -14.50
CA LEU A 221 -9.26 21.75 -13.28
C LEU A 221 -7.84 21.25 -13.50
N GLY A 222 -7.56 20.67 -14.68
CA GLY A 222 -6.23 20.22 -15.08
C GLY A 222 -5.17 21.32 -15.20
N VAL A 223 -5.56 22.60 -15.22
CA VAL A 223 -4.59 23.72 -15.15
C VAL A 223 -3.97 23.82 -13.75
N VAL A 224 -4.74 23.55 -12.71
CA VAL A 224 -4.31 23.63 -11.30
C VAL A 224 -3.96 22.25 -10.70
N LEU A 225 -4.51 21.19 -11.30
CA LEU A 225 -4.28 19.78 -10.97
C LEU A 225 -3.92 18.99 -12.24
N PRO A 226 -2.75 19.21 -12.84
CA PRO A 226 -2.37 18.57 -14.10
C PRO A 226 -2.35 17.03 -14.00
N GLU A 227 -2.22 16.49 -12.81
CA GLU A 227 -2.18 15.07 -12.51
C GLU A 227 -3.49 14.34 -12.88
N ILE A 228 -4.62 15.06 -12.97
CA ILE A 228 -5.90 14.44 -13.34
C ILE A 228 -6.01 14.20 -14.86
N LEU A 229 -5.27 14.94 -15.69
CA LEU A 229 -5.43 14.90 -17.15
C LEU A 229 -5.15 13.51 -17.76
N PRO A 230 -4.14 12.75 -17.31
CA PRO A 230 -3.92 11.39 -17.80
C PRO A 230 -5.06 10.43 -17.50
N CYS A 231 -5.89 10.73 -16.50
CA CYS A 231 -7.03 9.89 -16.11
C CYS A 231 -8.26 10.11 -17.00
N VAL A 232 -8.35 11.28 -17.66
CA VAL A 232 -9.51 11.66 -18.50
C VAL A 232 -9.54 10.85 -19.78
N GLY A 233 -10.60 10.07 -19.97
CA GLY A 233 -10.75 9.17 -21.12
C GLY A 233 -9.87 7.93 -21.05
N PHE A 234 -9.22 7.65 -19.93
CA PHE A 234 -8.38 6.47 -19.75
C PHE A 234 -9.25 5.23 -19.50
N ASP A 235 -9.43 4.39 -20.54
CA ASP A 235 -10.19 3.16 -20.48
C ASP A 235 -9.49 2.12 -19.57
N GLN A 236 -10.18 1.66 -18.53
CA GLN A 236 -9.65 0.71 -17.57
C GLN A 236 -9.57 -0.72 -18.11
N ARG A 237 -10.27 -1.04 -19.22
CA ARG A 237 -10.33 -2.37 -19.84
C ARG A 237 -10.60 -3.50 -18.84
N ASN A 238 -11.43 -3.23 -17.85
CA ASN A 238 -11.73 -4.18 -16.79
C ASN A 238 -13.26 -4.34 -16.67
N PRO A 239 -13.81 -5.58 -16.70
CA PRO A 239 -15.25 -5.81 -16.67
C PRO A 239 -15.95 -5.30 -15.40
N HIS A 240 -15.21 -5.05 -14.32
CA HIS A 240 -15.75 -4.48 -13.09
C HIS A 240 -15.83 -2.96 -13.12
N HIS A 241 -15.27 -2.29 -14.14
CA HIS A 241 -15.27 -0.84 -14.31
C HIS A 241 -15.89 -0.47 -15.65
N CYS A 242 -17.08 0.13 -15.62
CA CYS A 242 -17.77 0.60 -16.83
C CYS A 242 -17.40 2.06 -17.20
N TYR A 243 -16.65 2.74 -16.36
CA TYR A 243 -16.24 4.12 -16.55
C TYR A 243 -14.73 4.22 -16.77
N ASP A 244 -14.28 5.27 -17.46
CA ASP A 244 -12.86 5.62 -17.47
C ASP A 244 -12.38 6.02 -16.06
N VAL A 245 -11.06 6.14 -15.86
CA VAL A 245 -10.48 6.44 -14.53
C VAL A 245 -11.00 7.75 -13.97
N TRP A 246 -11.14 8.80 -14.82
CA TRP A 246 -11.62 10.10 -14.36
C TRP A 246 -13.10 10.10 -14.02
N GLU A 247 -13.93 9.49 -14.85
CA GLU A 247 -15.37 9.37 -14.59
C GLU A 247 -15.62 8.57 -13.30
N HIS A 248 -14.90 7.45 -13.11
CA HIS A 248 -14.93 6.71 -11.86
C HIS A 248 -14.55 7.60 -10.66
N THR A 249 -13.43 8.31 -10.75
CA THR A 249 -12.95 9.21 -9.68
C THR A 249 -13.99 10.30 -9.35
N ALA A 250 -14.53 10.97 -10.36
CA ALA A 250 -15.53 12.03 -10.16
C ALA A 250 -16.80 11.50 -9.47
N ARG A 251 -17.29 10.34 -9.89
CA ARG A 251 -18.45 9.67 -9.28
C ARG A 251 -18.17 9.23 -7.85
N ALA A 252 -16.97 8.70 -7.57
CA ALA A 252 -16.54 8.34 -6.23
C ALA A 252 -16.46 9.55 -5.30
N VAL A 253 -15.92 10.68 -5.79
CA VAL A 253 -15.97 11.96 -5.07
C VAL A 253 -17.41 12.33 -4.75
N GLY A 254 -18.34 12.28 -5.72
CA GLY A 254 -19.75 12.62 -5.50
C GLY A 254 -20.47 11.70 -4.50
N ALA A 255 -20.13 10.43 -4.48
CA ALA A 255 -20.72 9.42 -3.59
C ALA A 255 -20.19 9.48 -2.15
N ALA A 256 -19.00 10.04 -1.93
CA ALA A 256 -18.42 10.18 -0.59
C ALA A 256 -19.14 11.26 0.22
N PRO A 257 -19.25 11.13 1.55
CA PRO A 257 -19.73 12.22 2.41
C PRO A 257 -18.96 13.53 2.17
N PRO A 258 -19.61 14.71 2.30
CA PRO A 258 -19.00 16.00 1.93
C PRO A 258 -18.02 16.53 3.00
N THR A 259 -17.10 15.68 3.45
CA THR A 259 -15.99 16.08 4.31
C THR A 259 -14.72 16.25 3.51
N ARG A 260 -13.87 17.19 3.91
CA ARG A 260 -12.62 17.47 3.18
C ARG A 260 -11.73 16.23 3.04
N VAL A 261 -11.56 15.46 4.12
CA VAL A 261 -10.73 14.25 4.10
C VAL A 261 -11.24 13.24 3.07
N LEU A 262 -12.52 12.90 3.11
CA LEU A 262 -13.10 11.89 2.22
C LEU A 262 -13.09 12.34 0.76
N ARG A 263 -13.48 13.59 0.49
CA ARG A 263 -13.54 14.13 -0.88
C ARG A 263 -12.16 14.23 -1.53
N TRP A 264 -11.14 14.66 -0.78
CA TRP A 264 -9.77 14.66 -1.27
C TRP A 264 -9.22 13.25 -1.43
N THR A 265 -9.46 12.35 -0.49
CA THR A 265 -9.06 10.94 -0.64
C THR A 265 -9.63 10.35 -1.93
N MET A 266 -10.93 10.54 -2.17
CA MET A 266 -11.56 10.00 -3.39
C MET A 266 -11.08 10.69 -4.68
N LEU A 267 -10.68 11.96 -4.63
CA LEU A 267 -10.07 12.61 -5.78
C LEU A 267 -8.67 12.04 -6.12
N LEU A 268 -7.92 11.63 -5.10
CA LEU A 268 -6.51 11.31 -5.23
C LEU A 268 -6.21 9.78 -5.34
N HIS A 269 -7.18 8.91 -4.95
CA HIS A 269 -6.92 7.48 -4.76
C HIS A 269 -6.47 6.72 -6.02
N ASP A 270 -6.94 7.15 -7.19
CA ASP A 270 -6.75 6.46 -8.47
C ASP A 270 -5.85 7.20 -9.47
N LEU A 271 -5.22 8.31 -9.07
CA LEU A 271 -4.37 9.11 -9.98
C LEU A 271 -3.17 8.33 -10.53
N GLY A 272 -2.71 7.30 -9.82
CA GLY A 272 -1.61 6.43 -10.23
C GLY A 272 -1.99 5.40 -11.31
N LYS A 273 -3.27 5.11 -11.52
CA LYS A 273 -3.72 4.07 -12.47
C LYS A 273 -3.12 4.18 -13.87
N PRO A 274 -3.12 5.36 -14.53
CA PRO A 274 -2.55 5.46 -15.87
C PRO A 274 -1.06 5.14 -15.94
N LYS A 275 -0.31 5.31 -14.84
CA LYS A 275 1.12 4.99 -14.78
C LYS A 275 1.39 3.50 -14.50
N CYS A 276 0.43 2.81 -13.90
CA CYS A 276 0.54 1.41 -13.49
C CYS A 276 -0.27 0.45 -14.39
N PHE A 277 -0.78 0.95 -15.52
CA PHE A 277 -1.61 0.16 -16.41
C PHE A 277 -0.82 -0.97 -17.07
N THR A 278 -1.30 -2.19 -16.93
CA THR A 278 -0.86 -3.38 -17.65
C THR A 278 -2.08 -4.08 -18.23
N GLN A 279 -1.88 -4.94 -19.22
CA GLN A 279 -2.98 -5.68 -19.84
C GLN A 279 -2.58 -7.14 -20.00
N ASP A 280 -3.44 -8.05 -19.53
CA ASP A 280 -3.23 -9.49 -19.66
C ASP A 280 -3.49 -10.01 -21.08
N ALA A 281 -3.21 -11.31 -21.32
CA ALA A 281 -3.42 -11.97 -22.60
C ALA A 281 -4.90 -12.00 -23.06
N ASN A 282 -5.85 -11.80 -22.14
CA ASN A 282 -7.29 -11.73 -22.43
C ASN A 282 -7.76 -10.31 -22.71
N GLY A 283 -6.85 -9.33 -22.67
CA GLY A 283 -7.17 -7.93 -22.87
C GLY A 283 -7.72 -7.22 -21.65
N ILE A 284 -7.64 -7.81 -20.45
CA ILE A 284 -8.11 -7.22 -19.18
C ILE A 284 -7.03 -6.32 -18.62
N GLY A 285 -7.42 -5.11 -18.23
CA GLY A 285 -6.54 -4.12 -17.62
C GLY A 285 -6.32 -4.37 -16.12
N HIS A 286 -5.05 -4.22 -15.70
CA HIS A 286 -4.62 -4.33 -14.31
C HIS A 286 -3.80 -3.09 -13.91
N PHE A 287 -3.82 -2.75 -12.62
CA PHE A 287 -3.22 -1.51 -12.09
C PHE A 287 -2.38 -1.79 -10.83
N TYR A 288 -1.50 -2.80 -10.90
CA TYR A 288 -0.70 -3.21 -9.74
C TYR A 288 0.15 -2.07 -9.20
N GLY A 289 0.08 -1.84 -7.87
CA GLY A 289 0.84 -0.80 -7.19
C GLY A 289 0.33 0.65 -7.39
N HIS A 290 -0.82 0.85 -8.05
CA HIS A 290 -1.35 2.19 -8.31
C HIS A 290 -1.62 3.00 -7.05
N THR A 291 -1.99 2.37 -5.94
CA THR A 291 -2.25 3.04 -4.66
C THR A 291 -0.99 3.69 -4.09
N ALA A 292 0.17 3.03 -4.16
CA ALA A 292 1.44 3.61 -3.76
C ALA A 292 1.79 4.82 -4.65
N VAL A 293 1.67 4.69 -5.97
CA VAL A 293 1.89 5.80 -6.92
C VAL A 293 0.90 6.93 -6.69
N SER A 294 -0.38 6.63 -6.41
CA SER A 294 -1.39 7.64 -6.07
C SER A 294 -1.03 8.37 -4.77
N ALA A 295 -0.52 7.67 -3.76
CA ALA A 295 -0.09 8.27 -2.50
C ALA A 295 1.11 9.21 -2.71
N GLU A 296 2.10 8.83 -3.50
CA GLU A 296 3.22 9.72 -3.86
C GLU A 296 2.74 10.98 -4.59
N MET A 297 1.88 10.82 -5.61
CA MET A 297 1.28 11.96 -6.33
C MET A 297 0.46 12.85 -5.39
N ALA A 298 -0.26 12.26 -4.42
CA ALA A 298 -1.01 13.01 -3.41
C ALA A 298 -0.11 13.85 -2.52
N GLU A 299 1.06 13.35 -2.09
CA GLU A 299 2.05 14.12 -1.31
C GLU A 299 2.52 15.36 -2.09
N GLU A 300 2.85 15.20 -3.37
CA GLU A 300 3.26 16.32 -4.22
C GLU A 300 2.15 17.38 -4.36
N ILE A 301 0.91 16.94 -4.57
CA ILE A 301 -0.26 17.83 -4.70
C ILE A 301 -0.54 18.56 -3.37
N MET A 302 -0.55 17.84 -2.24
CA MET A 302 -0.80 18.42 -0.91
C MET A 302 0.28 19.43 -0.54
N ALA A 303 1.55 19.14 -0.81
CA ALA A 303 2.66 20.06 -0.57
C ALA A 303 2.55 21.31 -1.46
N ARG A 304 2.29 21.16 -2.77
CA ARG A 304 2.15 22.24 -3.73
C ARG A 304 0.96 23.16 -3.39
N LEU A 305 -0.18 22.59 -3.03
CA LEU A 305 -1.39 23.35 -2.67
C LEU A 305 -1.38 23.84 -1.22
N ARG A 306 -0.34 23.53 -0.44
CA ARG A 306 -0.17 23.95 0.95
C ARG A 306 -1.33 23.53 1.86
N PHE A 307 -1.63 22.23 1.87
CA PHE A 307 -2.65 21.69 2.74
C PHE A 307 -2.35 21.99 4.22
N GLU A 308 -3.39 22.20 4.99
CA GLU A 308 -3.32 22.19 6.45
C GLU A 308 -2.81 20.83 6.95
N HIS A 309 -1.90 20.82 7.92
CA HIS A 309 -1.28 19.59 8.42
C HIS A 309 -2.29 18.51 8.81
N ALA A 310 -3.36 18.90 9.52
CA ALA A 310 -4.39 17.94 9.95
C ALA A 310 -5.12 17.27 8.77
N LEU A 311 -5.46 18.05 7.73
CA LEU A 311 -6.09 17.50 6.53
C LEU A 311 -5.14 16.59 5.76
N ALA A 312 -3.88 17.01 5.56
CA ALA A 312 -2.87 16.20 4.89
C ALA A 312 -2.65 14.87 5.62
N GLN A 313 -2.56 14.89 6.95
CA GLN A 313 -2.43 13.69 7.77
C GLN A 313 -3.65 12.77 7.62
N GLY A 314 -4.86 13.31 7.62
CA GLY A 314 -6.09 12.53 7.43
C GLY A 314 -6.16 11.87 6.05
N VAL A 315 -5.84 12.60 4.98
CA VAL A 315 -5.81 12.06 3.60
C VAL A 315 -4.75 10.98 3.46
N ARG A 316 -3.54 11.21 3.98
CA ARG A 316 -2.43 10.24 3.99
C ARG A 316 -2.83 8.94 4.69
N ALA A 317 -3.43 9.05 5.88
CA ALA A 317 -3.89 7.89 6.65
C ALA A 317 -4.93 7.08 5.86
N GLN A 318 -5.82 7.75 5.12
CA GLN A 318 -6.82 7.08 4.30
C GLN A 318 -6.21 6.37 3.08
N LEU A 319 -5.31 7.03 2.36
CA LEU A 319 -4.63 6.42 1.20
C LEU A 319 -3.79 5.21 1.62
N ALA A 320 -3.13 5.28 2.77
CA ALA A 320 -2.32 4.16 3.31
C ALA A 320 -3.14 2.92 3.66
N CYS A 321 -4.41 3.07 4.07
CA CYS A 321 -5.28 1.93 4.39
C CYS A 321 -6.34 1.64 3.32
N PHE A 322 -6.26 2.32 2.15
CA PHE A 322 -7.30 2.24 1.14
C PHE A 322 -7.50 0.81 0.60
N ASP A 323 -6.43 0.04 0.43
CA ASP A 323 -6.50 -1.33 -0.11
C ASP A 323 -6.84 -2.40 0.93
N GLU A 324 -6.95 -2.02 2.20
CA GLU A 324 -7.28 -2.99 3.26
C GLU A 324 -8.59 -3.73 2.95
N MET A 325 -8.51 -5.06 3.04
CA MET A 325 -9.62 -5.97 2.87
C MET A 325 -9.77 -6.80 4.15
N PHE A 326 -10.98 -6.89 4.66
CA PHE A 326 -11.28 -7.68 5.85
C PHE A 326 -12.73 -8.21 5.78
N PRO A 327 -13.01 -9.36 6.40
CA PRO A 327 -14.37 -9.89 6.42
C PRO A 327 -15.28 -9.00 7.29
N PRO A 328 -16.60 -8.91 6.97
CA PRO A 328 -17.57 -8.17 7.78
C PRO A 328 -17.93 -8.95 9.05
N GLU A 329 -16.93 -9.25 9.86
CA GLU A 329 -17.03 -9.96 11.13
C GLU A 329 -16.68 -9.00 12.27
N ARG A 330 -17.40 -9.14 13.41
CA ARG A 330 -17.26 -8.24 14.54
C ARG A 330 -15.81 -8.10 15.03
N ALA A 331 -15.12 -9.24 15.23
CA ALA A 331 -13.73 -9.24 15.64
C ALA A 331 -12.78 -8.61 14.62
N ALA A 332 -13.04 -8.79 13.32
CA ALA A 332 -12.23 -8.15 12.26
C ALA A 332 -12.41 -6.63 12.27
N VAL A 333 -13.67 -6.15 12.32
CA VAL A 333 -13.97 -4.72 12.39
C VAL A 333 -13.38 -4.09 13.67
N HIS A 334 -13.47 -4.78 14.82
CA HIS A 334 -12.91 -4.29 16.08
C HIS A 334 -11.37 -4.18 16.01
N ARG A 335 -10.68 -5.17 15.43
CA ARG A 335 -9.22 -5.10 15.20
C ARG A 335 -8.84 -3.93 14.31
N MET A 336 -9.59 -3.69 13.23
CA MET A 336 -9.34 -2.55 12.33
C MET A 336 -9.55 -1.21 13.07
N MET A 337 -10.58 -1.10 13.93
CA MET A 337 -10.77 0.06 14.80
C MET A 337 -9.62 0.25 15.79
N ALA A 338 -9.10 -0.82 16.37
CA ALA A 338 -7.96 -0.77 17.28
C ALA A 338 -6.64 -0.40 16.56
N ARG A 339 -6.49 -0.82 15.31
CA ARG A 339 -5.28 -0.56 14.49
C ARG A 339 -5.23 0.87 13.95
N TYR A 340 -6.32 1.36 13.38
CA TYR A 340 -6.37 2.63 12.67
C TYR A 340 -7.05 3.76 13.46
N GLY A 341 -7.71 3.42 14.55
CA GLY A 341 -8.56 4.35 15.30
C GLY A 341 -9.96 4.47 14.69
N ARG A 342 -10.90 4.96 15.52
CA ARG A 342 -12.32 5.03 15.15
C ARG A 342 -12.58 5.91 13.93
N GLU A 343 -11.98 7.09 13.89
CA GLU A 343 -12.19 8.05 12.80
C GLU A 343 -11.67 7.53 11.46
N THR A 344 -10.43 7.02 11.42
CA THR A 344 -9.84 6.47 10.20
C THR A 344 -10.63 5.25 9.70
N MET A 345 -11.07 4.38 10.61
CA MET A 345 -11.90 3.23 10.27
C MET A 345 -13.27 3.64 9.69
N TRP A 346 -13.94 4.63 10.29
CA TRP A 346 -15.18 5.17 9.73
C TRP A 346 -14.96 5.74 8.33
N ASN A 347 -13.92 6.54 8.15
CA ASN A 347 -13.55 7.10 6.85
C ASN A 347 -13.27 6.01 5.82
N LEU A 348 -12.55 4.94 6.19
CA LEU A 348 -12.28 3.80 5.31
C LEU A 348 -13.57 3.13 4.82
N LEU A 349 -14.50 2.89 5.73
CA LEU A 349 -15.81 2.32 5.35
C LEU A 349 -16.58 3.22 4.38
N GLN A 350 -16.53 4.55 4.59
CA GLN A 350 -17.17 5.51 3.69
C GLN A 350 -16.49 5.57 2.31
N THR A 351 -15.15 5.52 2.26
CA THR A 351 -14.40 5.50 0.99
C THR A 351 -14.67 4.22 0.21
N LYS A 352 -14.71 3.05 0.88
CA LYS A 352 -15.06 1.76 0.22
C LYS A 352 -16.48 1.77 -0.34
N LEU A 353 -17.44 2.34 0.38
CA LEU A 353 -18.82 2.47 -0.12
C LEU A 353 -18.90 3.42 -1.31
N ALA A 354 -18.16 4.54 -1.29
CA ALA A 354 -18.12 5.52 -2.36
C ALA A 354 -17.43 4.98 -3.63
N ASP A 355 -16.29 4.31 -3.47
CA ASP A 355 -15.55 3.64 -4.55
C ASP A 355 -16.44 2.60 -5.26
N ASN A 356 -17.12 1.74 -4.48
CA ASN A 356 -18.03 0.77 -5.06
C ASN A 356 -19.26 1.40 -5.73
N ALA A 357 -19.76 2.55 -5.22
CA ALA A 357 -20.86 3.28 -5.85
C ALA A 357 -20.47 3.85 -7.23
N ALA A 358 -19.19 4.06 -7.48
CA ALA A 358 -18.65 4.57 -8.74
C ALA A 358 -18.25 3.47 -9.73
N LYS A 359 -18.46 2.18 -9.43
CA LYS A 359 -18.24 1.03 -10.32
C LYS A 359 -19.49 0.72 -11.16
N ALA A 360 -19.47 -0.39 -11.87
CA ALA A 360 -20.61 -0.81 -12.70
C ALA A 360 -21.91 -0.91 -11.87
N PRO A 361 -23.04 -0.43 -12.39
CA PRO A 361 -24.34 -0.53 -11.70
C PRO A 361 -24.77 -1.97 -11.43
N ASP A 362 -24.41 -2.88 -12.36
CA ASP A 362 -24.68 -4.30 -12.24
C ASP A 362 -23.81 -4.92 -11.13
N GLY A 363 -24.45 -5.46 -10.09
CA GLY A 363 -23.78 -6.04 -8.93
C GLY A 363 -23.40 -5.05 -7.81
N LEU A 364 -23.79 -3.78 -7.91
CA LEU A 364 -23.49 -2.75 -6.91
C LEU A 364 -23.92 -3.15 -5.50
N GLU A 365 -25.14 -3.68 -5.36
CA GLU A 365 -25.68 -4.10 -4.04
C GLU A 365 -24.81 -5.20 -3.43
N GLN A 366 -24.35 -6.14 -4.24
CA GLN A 366 -23.52 -7.25 -3.80
C GLN A 366 -22.11 -6.79 -3.44
N ALA A 367 -21.55 -5.82 -4.19
CA ALA A 367 -20.25 -5.24 -3.91
C ALA A 367 -20.23 -4.36 -2.64
N GLN A 368 -21.34 -3.66 -2.36
CA GLN A 368 -21.47 -2.82 -1.17
C GLN A 368 -21.89 -3.58 0.09
N LYS A 369 -22.49 -4.75 -0.06
CA LYS A 369 -23.03 -5.53 1.07
C LYS A 369 -22.02 -5.75 2.19
N PRO A 370 -20.80 -6.28 1.95
CA PRO A 370 -19.84 -6.50 3.03
C PRO A 370 -19.43 -5.21 3.75
N TRP A 371 -19.32 -4.10 3.04
CA TRP A 371 -18.98 -2.81 3.64
C TRP A 371 -20.12 -2.20 4.46
N ARG A 372 -21.38 -2.40 4.04
CA ARG A 372 -22.56 -2.01 4.82
C ARG A 372 -22.69 -2.85 6.09
N GLU A 373 -22.44 -4.15 6.01
CA GLU A 373 -22.42 -5.05 7.17
C GLU A 373 -21.30 -4.65 8.15
N ALA A 374 -20.09 -4.36 7.64
CA ALA A 374 -19.00 -3.86 8.47
C ALA A 374 -19.32 -2.50 9.12
N LEU A 375 -20.03 -1.60 8.44
CA LEU A 375 -20.47 -0.33 8.99
C LEU A 375 -21.52 -0.50 10.11
N LEU A 376 -22.40 -1.48 9.99
CA LEU A 376 -23.35 -1.82 11.08
C LEU A 376 -22.59 -2.30 12.31
N LEU A 377 -21.65 -3.23 12.13
CA LEU A 377 -20.79 -3.74 13.22
C LEU A 377 -19.94 -2.64 13.85
N TYR A 378 -19.40 -1.73 13.05
CA TYR A 378 -18.68 -0.57 13.53
C TYR A 378 -19.57 0.30 14.46
N ASN A 379 -20.81 0.57 14.04
CA ASN A 379 -21.76 1.36 14.84
C ASN A 379 -22.16 0.65 16.13
N GLU A 380 -22.31 -0.67 16.12
CA GLU A 380 -22.57 -1.48 17.32
C GLU A 380 -21.39 -1.38 18.31
N LEU A 381 -20.15 -1.59 17.82
CA LEU A 381 -18.93 -1.48 18.61
C LEU A 381 -18.77 -0.06 19.22
N LEU A 382 -19.12 0.96 18.43
CA LEU A 382 -19.09 2.34 18.90
C LEU A 382 -20.13 2.60 20.01
N ALA A 383 -21.36 2.10 19.85
CA ALA A 383 -22.44 2.22 20.83
C ALA A 383 -22.12 1.51 22.16
N GLU A 384 -21.42 0.38 22.07
CA GLU A 384 -20.94 -0.38 23.23
C GLU A 384 -19.69 0.23 23.89
N ASN A 385 -19.10 1.29 23.32
CA ASN A 385 -17.81 1.85 23.73
C ASN A 385 -16.71 0.78 23.76
N ALA A 386 -16.63 -0.05 22.69
CA ALA A 386 -15.61 -1.08 22.55
C ALA A 386 -14.20 -0.48 22.68
N CYS A 387 -13.32 -1.20 23.35
CA CYS A 387 -11.96 -0.74 23.63
C CYS A 387 -11.10 -0.79 22.35
N CYS A 388 -10.74 0.38 21.81
CA CYS A 388 -10.01 0.52 20.57
C CYS A 388 -8.62 1.17 20.74
N SER A 389 -8.19 1.41 21.98
CA SER A 389 -6.88 2.04 22.24
C SER A 389 -6.25 1.56 23.53
N LEU A 390 -4.92 1.69 23.62
CA LEU A 390 -4.16 1.36 24.82
C LEU A 390 -4.60 2.19 26.05
N ALA A 391 -5.15 3.37 25.82
CA ALA A 391 -5.65 4.23 26.90
C ALA A 391 -6.99 3.73 27.48
N GLU A 392 -7.78 3.02 26.69
CA GLU A 392 -9.09 2.50 27.08
C GLU A 392 -9.03 1.14 27.77
N LEU A 393 -7.85 0.48 27.76
CA LEU A 393 -7.65 -0.75 28.51
C LEU A 393 -7.79 -0.52 30.01
N ARG A 394 -8.61 -1.35 30.68
CA ARG A 394 -8.82 -1.30 32.13
C ARG A 394 -7.67 -1.93 32.91
N ILE A 395 -6.42 -1.74 32.45
CA ILE A 395 -5.17 -2.09 33.12
C ILE A 395 -4.14 -1.00 32.85
N GLY A 396 -3.47 -0.56 33.91
CA GLY A 396 -2.44 0.47 33.83
C GLY A 396 -1.02 -0.11 33.66
N GLY A 397 -0.09 0.73 33.18
CA GLY A 397 1.33 0.36 33.10
C GLY A 397 1.94 0.04 34.46
N GLY A 398 1.49 0.73 35.55
CA GLY A 398 1.93 0.49 36.93
C GLY A 398 1.59 -0.92 37.42
N GLU A 399 0.43 -1.45 37.03
CA GLU A 399 0.01 -2.80 37.40
C GLU A 399 0.83 -3.86 36.64
N LEU A 400 1.15 -3.62 35.38
CA LEU A 400 2.04 -4.49 34.60
C LEU A 400 3.46 -4.48 35.19
N LEU A 401 3.94 -3.34 35.66
CA LEU A 401 5.20 -3.27 36.41
C LEU A 401 5.15 -4.08 37.71
N ALA A 402 4.04 -4.02 38.46
CA ALA A 402 3.85 -4.80 39.69
C ALA A 402 3.77 -6.32 39.43
N ILE A 403 3.27 -6.73 38.24
CA ILE A 403 3.27 -8.15 37.81
C ILE A 403 4.70 -8.61 37.48
N GLY A 404 5.62 -7.70 37.11
CA GLY A 404 7.01 -7.96 36.83
C GLY A 404 7.49 -7.60 35.41
N PHE A 405 6.62 -7.07 34.54
CA PHE A 405 7.04 -6.52 33.24
C PHE A 405 7.92 -5.29 33.47
N SER A 406 8.87 -5.04 32.57
CA SER A 406 9.77 -3.89 32.68
C SER A 406 10.12 -3.31 31.31
N GLY A 407 10.45 -2.01 31.28
CA GLY A 407 10.89 -1.34 30.06
C GLY A 407 9.89 -1.48 28.91
N ARG A 408 10.35 -1.86 27.73
CA ARG A 408 9.52 -2.03 26.53
C ARG A 408 8.47 -3.16 26.64
N ALA A 409 8.68 -4.13 27.51
CA ALA A 409 7.75 -5.23 27.69
C ALA A 409 6.39 -4.78 28.25
N VAL A 410 6.34 -3.67 29.01
CA VAL A 410 5.07 -3.10 29.48
C VAL A 410 4.19 -2.63 28.33
N GLY A 411 4.78 -1.91 27.37
CA GLY A 411 4.07 -1.44 26.17
C GLY A 411 3.57 -2.59 25.31
N ARG A 412 4.42 -3.59 25.08
CA ARG A 412 4.07 -4.79 24.31
C ARG A 412 2.99 -5.62 25.02
N ALA A 413 3.03 -5.76 26.33
CA ALA A 413 1.99 -6.43 27.08
C ALA A 413 0.63 -5.71 26.94
N LYS A 414 0.62 -4.37 27.00
CA LYS A 414 -0.61 -3.59 26.71
C LYS A 414 -1.12 -3.80 25.31
N GLN A 415 -0.24 -3.77 24.31
CA GLN A 415 -0.62 -4.03 22.91
C GLN A 415 -1.24 -5.42 22.76
N ARG A 416 -0.57 -6.44 23.29
CA ARG A 416 -1.08 -7.82 23.27
C ARG A 416 -2.46 -7.96 23.91
N LEU A 417 -2.69 -7.29 25.05
CA LEU A 417 -3.97 -7.32 25.71
C LEU A 417 -5.05 -6.58 24.88
N LEU A 418 -4.69 -5.48 24.21
CA LEU A 418 -5.59 -4.77 23.31
C LEU A 418 -5.99 -5.66 22.12
N ASP A 419 -5.02 -6.35 21.51
CA ASP A 419 -5.27 -7.23 20.36
C ASP A 419 -6.17 -8.42 20.74
N GLU A 420 -5.99 -8.98 21.95
CA GLU A 420 -6.88 -10.03 22.46
C GLU A 420 -8.28 -9.50 22.77
N VAL A 421 -8.40 -8.27 23.25
CA VAL A 421 -9.69 -7.61 23.46
C VAL A 421 -10.37 -7.31 22.13
N ALA A 422 -9.65 -6.73 21.17
CA ALA A 422 -10.16 -6.41 19.85
C ALA A 422 -10.52 -7.67 19.03
N SER A 423 -9.87 -8.80 19.31
CA SER A 423 -10.21 -10.11 18.75
C SER A 423 -11.33 -10.84 19.51
N GLU A 424 -11.97 -10.19 20.49
CA GLU A 424 -13.05 -10.74 21.35
C GLU A 424 -12.66 -12.00 22.14
N ARG A 425 -11.34 -12.25 22.26
CA ARG A 425 -10.80 -13.39 23.05
C ARG A 425 -10.63 -13.06 24.53
N LEU A 426 -10.69 -11.77 24.89
CA LEU A 426 -10.51 -11.28 26.25
C LEU A 426 -11.48 -10.14 26.52
N ALA A 427 -12.17 -10.17 27.67
CA ALA A 427 -13.00 -9.06 28.09
C ALA A 427 -12.13 -7.89 28.58
N ASN A 428 -12.49 -6.64 28.23
CA ASN A 428 -11.84 -5.44 28.77
C ASN A 428 -12.31 -5.19 30.22
N GLU A 429 -12.10 -6.15 31.08
CA GLU A 429 -12.39 -6.08 32.51
C GLU A 429 -11.09 -6.16 33.30
N HIS A 430 -10.90 -5.29 34.28
CA HIS A 430 -9.70 -5.19 35.08
C HIS A 430 -9.18 -6.58 35.55
N GLY A 431 -10.04 -7.38 36.19
CA GLY A 431 -9.66 -8.69 36.72
C GLY A 431 -9.30 -9.71 35.65
N ALA A 432 -9.93 -9.63 34.46
CA ALA A 432 -9.61 -10.49 33.31
C ALA A 432 -8.25 -10.14 32.71
N LEU A 433 -8.00 -8.85 32.54
CA LEU A 433 -6.73 -8.31 32.01
C LEU A 433 -5.55 -8.63 32.94
N VAL A 434 -5.70 -8.43 34.26
CA VAL A 434 -4.67 -8.74 35.25
C VAL A 434 -4.34 -10.24 35.23
N ARG A 435 -5.35 -11.13 35.30
CA ARG A 435 -5.12 -12.58 35.22
C ARG A 435 -4.45 -13.00 33.90
N ARG A 436 -4.76 -12.35 32.79
CA ARG A 436 -4.13 -12.63 31.50
C ARG A 436 -2.68 -12.16 31.49
N ALA A 437 -2.41 -10.93 31.96
CA ALA A 437 -1.08 -10.39 32.11
C ALA A 437 -0.18 -11.26 33.00
N GLU A 438 -0.69 -11.72 34.16
CA GLU A 438 0.03 -12.64 35.03
C GLU A 438 0.35 -13.98 34.35
N ARG A 439 -0.56 -14.51 33.54
CA ARG A 439 -0.31 -15.75 32.78
C ARG A 439 0.76 -15.55 31.73
N LEU A 440 0.72 -14.42 31.01
CA LEU A 440 1.77 -14.03 30.06
C LEU A 440 3.13 -13.94 30.77
N TYR A 441 3.18 -13.26 31.90
CA TYR A 441 4.43 -13.14 32.66
C TYR A 441 4.98 -14.49 33.16
N ARG A 442 4.12 -15.38 33.72
CA ARG A 442 4.49 -16.70 34.23
C ARG A 442 4.90 -17.69 33.13
N SER A 443 4.41 -17.55 31.90
CA SER A 443 4.83 -18.35 30.76
C SER A 443 6.20 -17.94 30.21
N GLY A 444 6.84 -16.94 30.81
CA GLY A 444 8.13 -16.44 30.32
C GLY A 444 8.00 -15.37 29.25
N TRP A 445 6.79 -15.04 28.79
CA TRP A 445 6.58 -14.03 27.77
C TRP A 445 7.07 -12.64 28.27
N ARG A 446 8.03 -12.07 27.57
CA ARG A 446 8.62 -10.76 27.86
C ARG A 446 8.36 -9.73 26.76
N GLY A 447 7.33 -9.98 25.98
CA GLY A 447 7.03 -9.20 24.80
C GLY A 447 7.62 -9.79 23.52
N GLU A 448 8.04 -11.04 23.56
CA GLU A 448 8.24 -11.85 22.38
C GLU A 448 6.86 -12.29 21.87
N THR A 449 6.64 -12.22 20.59
CA THR A 449 5.39 -12.64 19.96
C THR A 449 5.25 -14.14 20.09
N ASP A 450 4.22 -14.61 20.83
CA ASP A 450 3.81 -16.01 20.82
C ASP A 450 3.26 -16.32 19.42
N GLY A 451 3.83 -17.29 18.72
CA GLY A 451 3.61 -17.61 17.31
C GLY A 451 2.17 -17.94 16.87
N ARG A 452 1.18 -17.16 17.26
CA ARG A 452 -0.22 -17.32 16.84
C ARG A 452 -0.94 -15.96 16.79
N GLU A 453 -0.55 -15.12 15.86
CA GLU A 453 -1.36 -14.00 15.42
C GLU A 453 -1.17 -13.82 13.93
N GLU A 454 -2.27 -13.98 13.20
CA GLU A 454 -2.45 -13.42 11.85
C GLU A 454 -2.41 -11.88 11.95
N GLU A 455 -1.26 -11.32 12.29
CA GLU A 455 -0.90 -10.01 11.79
C GLU A 455 -0.46 -10.25 10.35
N THR A 456 -0.88 -9.42 9.42
CA THR A 456 -0.16 -9.21 8.17
C THR A 456 1.23 -8.77 8.59
N MET A 457 2.12 -9.74 8.79
CA MET A 457 3.47 -9.47 9.25
C MET A 457 4.24 -8.95 8.06
N ALA A 458 5.04 -7.96 8.32
CA ALA A 458 5.89 -7.35 7.32
C ALA A 458 6.82 -8.39 6.69
N ASN A 459 7.01 -8.28 5.40
CA ASN A 459 7.89 -9.12 4.60
C ASN A 459 9.02 -8.30 3.95
N ILE A 460 9.75 -8.87 3.00
CA ILE A 460 10.86 -8.19 2.33
C ILE A 460 10.43 -6.95 1.53
N MET A 461 9.18 -6.84 1.09
CA MET A 461 8.65 -5.65 0.43
C MET A 461 8.45 -4.51 1.43
N ASP A 462 7.88 -4.82 2.58
CA ASP A 462 7.70 -3.86 3.67
C ASP A 462 9.06 -3.41 4.24
N TYR A 463 10.02 -4.32 4.31
CA TYR A 463 11.40 -3.98 4.70
C TYR A 463 12.00 -2.89 3.80
N LEU A 464 11.78 -2.96 2.49
CA LEU A 464 12.22 -1.92 1.56
C LEU A 464 11.55 -0.57 1.84
N ASP A 465 10.29 -0.56 2.26
CA ASP A 465 9.55 0.67 2.56
C ASP A 465 10.11 1.39 3.80
N TRP A 466 10.55 0.67 4.83
CA TRP A 466 11.10 1.31 6.05
C TRP A 466 12.62 1.31 6.19
N ARG A 467 13.37 0.47 5.42
CA ARG A 467 14.85 0.40 5.45
C ARG A 467 15.48 0.84 4.14
N GLY A 468 14.72 0.93 3.05
CA GLY A 468 15.24 1.33 1.75
C GLY A 468 15.81 2.76 1.73
N ASP A 469 15.46 3.61 2.67
CA ASP A 469 15.99 4.95 2.88
C ASP A 469 17.34 5.00 3.60
N LEU A 470 17.79 3.88 4.22
CA LEU A 470 19.03 3.80 5.01
C LEU A 470 20.18 3.18 4.22
N PRO A 471 21.24 3.93 3.91
CA PRO A 471 22.42 3.36 3.25
C PRO A 471 23.15 2.36 4.16
N LEU A 472 23.95 1.46 3.58
CA LEU A 472 24.71 0.43 4.31
C LEU A 472 25.70 1.01 5.34
N THR A 473 26.06 2.28 5.20
CA THR A 473 26.91 2.99 6.16
C THR A 473 26.19 3.34 7.46
N VAL A 474 24.85 3.42 7.44
CA VAL A 474 24.00 3.72 8.60
C VAL A 474 23.39 2.44 9.17
N SER A 475 22.91 1.55 8.32
CA SER A 475 22.40 0.23 8.69
C SER A 475 23.20 -0.84 7.93
N PRO A 476 24.11 -1.59 8.58
CA PRO A 476 24.93 -2.59 7.92
C PRO A 476 24.11 -3.65 7.18
N PHE A 477 24.76 -4.33 6.23
CA PHE A 477 24.17 -5.43 5.47
C PHE A 477 23.72 -6.56 6.43
N ASN A 478 22.51 -7.07 6.23
CA ASN A 478 21.87 -8.07 7.08
C ASN A 478 21.30 -9.26 6.28
N GLU A 479 20.64 -10.20 6.94
CA GLU A 479 20.10 -11.42 6.31
C GLU A 479 18.94 -11.15 5.35
N VAL A 480 18.12 -10.10 5.62
CA VAL A 480 17.01 -9.71 4.74
C VAL A 480 17.55 -9.14 3.43
N ASP A 481 18.62 -8.31 3.48
CA ASP A 481 19.31 -7.86 2.27
C ASP A 481 19.86 -9.05 1.47
N GLY A 482 20.36 -10.08 2.17
CA GLY A 482 20.86 -11.31 1.55
C GLY A 482 19.79 -12.04 0.74
N LEU A 483 18.57 -12.18 1.29
CA LEU A 483 17.43 -12.74 0.55
C LEU A 483 16.99 -11.86 -0.61
N ILE A 484 16.87 -10.54 -0.40
CA ILE A 484 16.48 -9.59 -1.45
C ILE A 484 17.42 -9.67 -2.66
N LEU A 485 18.72 -9.75 -2.43
CA LEU A 485 19.70 -9.89 -3.52
C LEU A 485 19.72 -11.30 -4.12
N ALA A 486 19.32 -12.33 -3.37
CA ALA A 486 19.11 -13.67 -3.91
C ALA A 486 17.91 -13.70 -4.87
N GLU A 487 16.79 -13.09 -4.49
CA GLU A 487 15.59 -12.96 -5.34
C GLU A 487 15.86 -12.13 -6.60
N LEU A 488 16.67 -11.08 -6.53
CA LEU A 488 17.05 -10.29 -7.69
C LEU A 488 17.74 -11.12 -8.80
N SER A 489 18.42 -12.22 -8.45
CA SER A 489 19.10 -13.08 -9.43
C SER A 489 18.18 -13.82 -10.40
N PHE A 490 16.87 -13.88 -10.11
CA PHE A 490 15.88 -14.46 -11.03
C PHE A 490 15.55 -13.54 -12.21
N ILE A 491 15.91 -12.25 -12.15
CA ILE A 491 15.74 -11.34 -13.29
C ILE A 491 16.75 -11.69 -14.38
N ASN A 492 16.29 -11.76 -15.62
CA ASN A 492 17.16 -11.92 -16.79
C ASN A 492 17.77 -10.56 -17.18
N PHE A 493 19.05 -10.39 -16.87
CA PHE A 493 19.82 -9.18 -17.20
C PHE A 493 20.68 -9.31 -18.47
N GLU A 494 20.40 -10.28 -19.35
CA GLU A 494 21.16 -10.47 -20.58
C GLU A 494 21.18 -9.21 -21.45
N GLY A 495 22.39 -8.78 -21.86
CA GLY A 495 22.59 -7.55 -22.63
C GLY A 495 22.23 -6.23 -21.86
N ILE A 496 22.00 -6.29 -20.55
CA ILE A 496 21.80 -5.13 -19.66
C ILE A 496 22.99 -5.01 -18.70
N VAL A 497 23.33 -6.10 -18.01
CA VAL A 497 24.46 -6.18 -17.09
C VAL A 497 25.62 -6.88 -17.83
N PRO A 498 26.85 -6.36 -17.77
CA PRO A 498 27.98 -6.96 -18.46
C PRO A 498 28.31 -8.35 -17.89
N PRO A 499 28.78 -9.29 -18.75
CA PRO A 499 29.24 -10.60 -18.29
C PRO A 499 30.54 -10.49 -17.49
N PRO A 500 30.95 -11.55 -16.79
CA PRO A 500 32.22 -11.59 -16.07
C PRO A 500 33.40 -11.18 -16.94
N GLU A 501 34.33 -10.39 -16.38
CA GLU A 501 35.59 -9.92 -17.03
C GLU A 501 35.35 -8.85 -18.11
N LEU A 502 34.12 -8.45 -18.41
CA LEU A 502 33.81 -7.44 -19.40
C LEU A 502 33.02 -6.27 -18.76
N GLY A 503 33.58 -5.07 -18.84
CA GLY A 503 32.90 -3.83 -18.57
C GLY A 503 32.90 -3.37 -17.11
N ARG A 504 32.31 -2.18 -16.92
CA ARG A 504 32.05 -1.59 -15.59
C ARG A 504 30.65 -1.97 -15.16
N GLY A 505 30.45 -2.13 -13.86
CA GLY A 505 29.14 -2.39 -13.27
C GLY A 505 28.11 -1.33 -13.67
N VAL A 506 26.85 -1.73 -13.77
CA VAL A 506 25.69 -0.88 -14.09
C VAL A 506 24.92 -0.62 -12.79
N PRO A 507 24.60 0.64 -12.43
CA PRO A 507 23.74 0.92 -11.28
C PRO A 507 22.41 0.18 -11.37
N LEU A 508 21.94 -0.39 -10.27
CA LEU A 508 20.68 -1.14 -10.24
C LEU A 508 19.51 -0.31 -10.81
N ARG A 509 19.43 0.98 -10.47
CA ARG A 509 18.39 1.87 -11.02
C ARG A 509 18.40 1.96 -12.53
N ASP A 510 19.59 1.97 -13.15
CA ASP A 510 19.75 2.08 -14.60
C ASP A 510 19.48 0.74 -15.29
N ALA A 511 19.90 -0.36 -14.66
CA ALA A 511 19.59 -1.71 -15.11
C ALA A 511 18.09 -1.99 -15.07
N ALA A 512 17.41 -1.62 -13.98
CA ALA A 512 15.96 -1.74 -13.84
C ALA A 512 15.22 -0.88 -14.89
N GLY A 513 15.61 0.39 -15.07
CA GLY A 513 15.04 1.25 -16.10
C GLY A 513 15.18 0.66 -17.51
N THR A 514 16.34 0.08 -17.84
CA THR A 514 16.57 -0.59 -19.12
C THR A 514 15.74 -1.85 -19.26
N TYR A 515 15.64 -2.64 -18.19
CA TYR A 515 14.84 -3.87 -18.14
C TYR A 515 13.36 -3.59 -18.43
N PHE A 516 12.75 -2.66 -17.69
CA PHE A 516 11.34 -2.31 -17.88
C PHE A 516 11.08 -1.65 -19.25
N ALA A 517 12.01 -0.83 -19.74
CA ALA A 517 11.90 -0.24 -21.08
C ALA A 517 11.90 -1.31 -22.19
N ARG A 518 12.65 -2.41 -22.05
CA ARG A 518 12.63 -3.54 -23.01
C ARG A 518 11.30 -4.29 -23.01
N HIS A 519 10.66 -4.43 -21.85
CA HIS A 519 9.37 -5.09 -21.74
C HIS A 519 8.21 -4.20 -22.17
N ASN A 520 8.44 -2.89 -22.34
CA ASN A 520 7.50 -1.92 -22.91
C ASN A 520 6.07 -2.00 -22.33
N GLY A 521 5.98 -2.21 -21.00
CA GLY A 521 4.70 -2.34 -20.28
C GLY A 521 3.97 -3.67 -20.46
N GLN A 522 4.63 -4.68 -21.04
CA GLN A 522 4.10 -6.05 -21.07
C GLN A 522 4.26 -6.68 -19.70
N GLU A 523 3.30 -7.55 -19.33
CA GLU A 523 3.41 -8.37 -18.13
C GLU A 523 4.66 -9.26 -18.24
N ILE A 524 5.44 -9.28 -17.15
CA ILE A 524 6.66 -10.06 -17.09
C ILE A 524 6.29 -11.41 -16.50
N ASP A 525 6.22 -12.43 -17.34
CA ASP A 525 5.99 -13.81 -16.92
C ASP A 525 7.27 -14.38 -16.29
N MET A 526 7.21 -14.63 -14.98
CA MET A 526 8.31 -15.26 -14.22
C MET A 526 8.19 -16.79 -14.17
N GLY A 527 7.16 -17.36 -14.78
CA GLY A 527 6.84 -18.78 -14.70
C GLY A 527 5.94 -19.15 -13.51
N VAL A 528 5.72 -20.47 -13.32
CA VAL A 528 4.78 -20.99 -12.30
C VAL A 528 5.39 -21.00 -10.91
N LEU A 529 6.71 -21.15 -10.80
CA LEU A 529 7.42 -21.37 -9.53
C LEU A 529 8.17 -20.17 -9.01
N VAL A 530 8.60 -19.28 -9.89
CA VAL A 530 9.31 -18.07 -9.52
C VAL A 530 8.28 -17.02 -9.09
N PRO A 531 8.44 -16.38 -7.91
CA PRO A 531 7.48 -15.39 -7.45
C PRO A 531 7.29 -14.25 -8.46
N GLY A 532 6.07 -14.07 -8.95
CA GLY A 532 5.72 -13.00 -9.91
C GLY A 532 5.96 -11.59 -9.38
N ARG A 533 6.23 -11.43 -8.08
CA ARG A 533 6.52 -10.14 -7.40
C ARG A 533 7.98 -9.67 -7.54
N ILE A 534 8.88 -10.49 -8.10
CA ILE A 534 10.31 -10.14 -8.23
C ILE A 534 10.54 -8.87 -9.08
N PRO A 535 9.84 -8.63 -10.20
CA PRO A 535 9.96 -7.35 -10.90
C PRO A 535 9.57 -6.14 -10.04
N ASP A 536 8.54 -6.25 -9.21
CA ASP A 536 8.13 -5.19 -8.27
C ASP A 536 9.20 -4.97 -7.19
N LEU A 537 9.79 -6.05 -6.66
CA LEU A 537 10.92 -5.99 -5.75
C LEU A 537 12.08 -5.19 -6.38
N MET A 538 12.48 -5.53 -7.60
CA MET A 538 13.53 -4.81 -8.33
C MET A 538 13.17 -3.33 -8.54
N CYS A 539 11.91 -3.02 -8.84
CA CYS A 539 11.44 -1.64 -9.00
C CYS A 539 11.64 -0.86 -7.69
N ARG A 540 11.20 -1.39 -6.55
CA ARG A 540 11.38 -0.76 -5.23
C ARG A 540 12.85 -0.63 -4.85
N MET A 541 13.65 -1.68 -5.07
CA MET A 541 15.10 -1.62 -4.86
C MET A 541 15.75 -0.50 -5.67
N ALA A 542 15.40 -0.34 -6.94
CA ALA A 542 15.95 0.67 -7.84
C ALA A 542 15.69 2.10 -7.36
N HIS A 543 14.53 2.34 -6.72
CA HIS A 543 14.17 3.64 -6.16
C HIS A 543 14.72 3.89 -4.74
N SER A 544 15.21 2.85 -4.07
CA SER A 544 15.73 2.97 -2.71
C SER A 544 17.12 3.59 -2.65
N VAL A 545 17.43 4.27 -1.53
CA VAL A 545 18.79 4.77 -1.23
C VAL A 545 19.73 3.59 -0.96
N ARG A 546 19.21 2.52 -0.35
CA ARG A 546 19.96 1.35 0.06
C ARG A 546 20.52 0.55 -1.11
N PHE A 547 19.68 0.29 -2.13
CA PHE A 547 20.02 -0.62 -3.23
C PHE A 547 20.22 0.08 -4.57
N GLY A 548 19.52 1.17 -4.86
CA GLY A 548 19.45 1.76 -6.20
C GLY A 548 20.79 2.22 -6.78
N GLY A 549 21.77 2.52 -5.92
CA GLY A 549 23.12 2.89 -6.31
C GLY A 549 24.13 1.74 -6.41
N MET A 550 23.75 0.51 -6.00
CA MET A 550 24.61 -0.67 -6.10
C MET A 550 24.91 -1.00 -7.56
N LEU A 551 26.13 -1.49 -7.84
CA LEU A 551 26.55 -1.78 -9.19
C LEU A 551 26.37 -3.28 -9.49
N LEU A 552 25.57 -3.59 -10.50
CA LEU A 552 25.37 -4.94 -11.01
C LEU A 552 26.47 -5.28 -12.04
N ASN A 553 27.09 -6.44 -11.90
CA ASN A 553 28.17 -6.88 -12.78
C ASN A 553 28.20 -8.40 -12.90
N GLY A 554 28.93 -8.93 -13.85
CA GLY A 554 29.21 -10.35 -13.98
C GLY A 554 27.99 -11.23 -14.25
N TYR A 555 26.91 -10.70 -14.82
CA TYR A 555 25.75 -11.52 -15.14
C TYR A 555 26.10 -12.62 -16.15
N CYS A 556 25.72 -13.84 -15.81
CA CYS A 556 25.81 -14.96 -16.74
C CYS A 556 24.62 -15.91 -16.54
N GLU A 557 24.17 -16.48 -17.64
CA GLU A 557 23.12 -17.49 -17.70
C GLU A 557 23.55 -18.61 -18.64
N LEU A 558 23.32 -19.85 -18.24
CA LEU A 558 23.66 -21.03 -18.98
C LEU A 558 22.57 -22.09 -18.85
N MET A 559 22.05 -22.52 -19.98
CA MET A 559 21.13 -23.64 -20.10
C MET A 559 21.76 -24.68 -21.01
N ASP A 560 21.90 -25.92 -20.53
CA ASP A 560 22.50 -27.03 -21.27
C ASP A 560 21.70 -28.31 -21.03
N ASP A 561 20.79 -28.62 -21.97
CA ASP A 561 19.92 -29.79 -21.86
C ASP A 561 20.74 -31.12 -21.92
N ALA A 562 21.88 -31.14 -22.63
CA ALA A 562 22.70 -32.34 -22.73
C ALA A 562 23.50 -32.68 -21.48
N ARG A 563 23.77 -31.66 -20.66
CA ARG A 563 24.42 -31.80 -19.35
C ARG A 563 23.44 -31.73 -18.19
N GLU A 564 22.16 -31.59 -18.48
CA GLU A 564 21.10 -31.40 -17.46
C GLU A 564 21.44 -30.26 -16.50
N GLN A 565 21.81 -29.08 -17.05
CA GLN A 565 22.34 -27.97 -16.32
C GLN A 565 21.52 -26.70 -16.52
N GLN A 566 21.11 -26.06 -15.41
CA GLN A 566 20.55 -24.70 -15.40
C GLN A 566 21.31 -23.88 -14.34
N PHE A 567 22.05 -22.87 -14.81
CA PHE A 567 22.87 -22.01 -13.98
C PHE A 567 22.72 -20.54 -14.36
N ALA A 568 22.55 -19.67 -13.36
CA ALA A 568 22.71 -18.24 -13.54
C ALA A 568 23.33 -17.61 -12.29
N ALA A 569 24.05 -16.51 -12.48
CA ALA A 569 24.69 -15.77 -11.40
C ALA A 569 24.82 -14.29 -11.72
N LEU A 570 24.84 -13.49 -10.66
CA LEU A 570 24.98 -12.04 -10.67
C LEU A 570 25.93 -11.60 -9.55
N THR A 571 26.79 -10.62 -9.80
CA THR A 571 27.60 -9.96 -8.76
C THR A 571 27.12 -8.54 -8.54
N VAL A 572 26.98 -8.16 -7.26
CA VAL A 572 26.54 -6.83 -6.83
C VAL A 572 27.61 -6.17 -5.97
N GLU A 573 28.09 -4.99 -6.40
CA GLU A 573 29.01 -4.16 -5.57
C GLU A 573 28.17 -3.36 -4.57
N LEU A 574 28.37 -3.60 -3.29
CA LEU A 574 27.48 -3.08 -2.24
C LEU A 574 27.78 -1.62 -1.83
N GLY A 575 28.92 -1.05 -2.23
CA GLY A 575 29.33 0.30 -1.85
C GLY A 575 29.98 0.41 -0.46
N ASP A 576 30.05 -0.69 0.31
CA ASP A 576 30.79 -0.78 1.61
C ASP A 576 32.19 -1.42 1.47
N GLY A 577 32.66 -1.59 0.24
CA GLY A 577 33.91 -2.28 -0.10
C GLY A 577 33.78 -3.81 -0.14
N SER A 578 32.55 -4.34 -0.07
CA SER A 578 32.28 -5.75 -0.29
C SER A 578 31.46 -5.96 -1.58
N ILE A 579 31.49 -7.20 -2.09
CA ILE A 579 30.65 -7.65 -3.20
C ILE A 579 29.74 -8.79 -2.71
N TYR A 580 28.56 -8.89 -3.29
CA TYR A 580 27.63 -10.00 -3.10
C TYR A 580 27.55 -10.82 -4.39
N LEU A 581 27.89 -12.11 -4.32
CA LEU A 581 27.72 -13.03 -5.40
C LEU A 581 26.40 -13.78 -5.23
N SER A 582 25.44 -13.52 -6.09
CA SER A 582 24.12 -14.13 -6.06
C SER A 582 24.05 -15.27 -7.04
N TYR A 583 23.72 -16.46 -6.59
CA TYR A 583 23.40 -17.62 -7.42
C TYR A 583 21.89 -17.79 -7.51
N ARG A 584 21.37 -17.91 -8.75
CA ARG A 584 19.96 -18.14 -9.00
C ARG A 584 19.58 -19.58 -8.60
N GLY A 585 18.42 -19.71 -8.00
CA GLY A 585 17.75 -20.96 -7.77
C GLY A 585 17.18 -21.58 -9.05
N THR A 586 16.36 -22.59 -8.90
CA THR A 586 15.70 -23.24 -10.04
C THR A 586 14.58 -22.32 -10.55
N ASP A 587 14.60 -22.10 -11.85
CA ASP A 587 13.55 -21.37 -12.57
C ASP A 587 12.41 -22.32 -13.02
N ASP A 588 11.55 -21.87 -13.93
CA ASP A 588 10.42 -22.64 -14.45
C ASP A 588 10.83 -23.79 -15.40
N THR A 589 12.13 -23.99 -15.68
CA THR A 589 12.59 -24.97 -16.66
C THR A 589 12.60 -26.40 -16.14
N ILE A 590 12.15 -27.34 -16.99
CA ILE A 590 12.12 -28.76 -16.63
C ILE A 590 13.53 -29.32 -16.45
N VAL A 591 14.54 -28.76 -17.16
CA VAL A 591 15.95 -29.17 -17.00
C VAL A 591 16.51 -28.73 -15.65
N GLY A 592 16.11 -27.55 -15.14
CA GLY A 592 16.46 -27.09 -13.80
C GLY A 592 15.91 -28.05 -12.74
N TRP A 593 14.67 -28.48 -12.87
CA TRP A 593 14.06 -29.49 -12.01
C TRP A 593 14.76 -30.84 -12.06
N LYS A 594 15.20 -31.27 -13.25
CA LYS A 594 15.99 -32.50 -13.38
C LYS A 594 17.30 -32.37 -12.58
N GLU A 595 17.98 -31.22 -12.67
CA GLU A 595 19.21 -30.96 -11.95
C GLU A 595 19.01 -30.99 -10.42
N ASP A 596 17.86 -30.48 -9.93
CA ASP A 596 17.50 -30.55 -8.50
C ASP A 596 17.32 -31.99 -8.02
N LEU A 597 16.63 -32.82 -8.81
CA LEU A 597 16.49 -34.24 -8.50
C LEU A 597 17.83 -34.96 -8.53
N ASN A 598 18.77 -34.54 -9.41
CA ASN A 598 20.10 -35.11 -9.50
C ASN A 598 20.93 -34.86 -8.24
N MET A 599 20.66 -33.79 -7.46
CA MET A 599 21.30 -33.55 -6.16
C MET A 599 21.08 -34.70 -5.15
N GLY A 600 19.98 -35.45 -5.28
CA GLY A 600 19.66 -36.59 -4.40
C GLY A 600 20.55 -37.80 -4.61
N TYR A 601 21.35 -37.91 -5.67
CA TYR A 601 22.20 -39.08 -5.96
C TYR A 601 23.58 -38.78 -6.55
N LEU A 602 23.76 -37.61 -7.21
CA LEU A 602 25.07 -37.18 -7.69
C LEU A 602 25.89 -36.57 -6.55
N GLU A 603 27.19 -36.83 -6.57
CA GLU A 603 28.10 -36.22 -5.59
C GLU A 603 28.30 -34.72 -5.88
N VAL A 604 28.33 -34.36 -7.13
CA VAL A 604 28.48 -32.97 -7.63
C VAL A 604 27.61 -32.80 -8.84
N ILE A 605 26.73 -31.82 -8.84
CA ILE A 605 25.95 -31.43 -10.00
C ILE A 605 26.72 -30.40 -10.85
N PRO A 606 26.41 -30.30 -12.17
CA PRO A 606 27.12 -29.38 -13.07
C PRO A 606 27.12 -27.93 -12.58
N SER A 607 26.00 -27.45 -12.05
CA SER A 607 25.88 -26.06 -11.57
C SER A 607 26.73 -25.76 -10.34
N GLN A 608 27.01 -26.73 -9.47
CA GLN A 608 27.96 -26.56 -8.35
C GLN A 608 29.39 -26.29 -8.86
N THR A 609 29.83 -27.00 -9.90
CA THR A 609 31.12 -26.75 -10.55
C THR A 609 31.17 -25.35 -11.16
N ARG A 610 30.08 -24.92 -11.81
CA ARG A 610 29.98 -23.56 -12.39
C ARG A 610 29.97 -22.47 -11.33
N ALA A 611 29.32 -22.71 -10.20
CA ALA A 611 29.30 -21.75 -9.07
C ALA A 611 30.73 -21.51 -8.53
N LEU A 612 31.52 -22.58 -8.38
CA LEU A 612 32.94 -22.47 -7.99
C LEU A 612 33.79 -21.76 -9.04
N GLU A 613 33.60 -22.07 -10.34
CA GLU A 613 34.28 -21.39 -11.46
C GLU A 613 33.94 -19.89 -11.48
N TYR A 614 32.65 -19.56 -11.32
CA TYR A 614 32.18 -18.17 -11.26
C TYR A 614 32.79 -17.41 -10.08
N LEU A 615 32.79 -17.98 -8.86
CA LEU A 615 33.48 -17.42 -7.70
C LEU A 615 34.95 -17.13 -8.01
N GLY A 616 35.66 -18.09 -8.64
CA GLY A 616 37.06 -17.91 -9.03
C GLY A 616 37.27 -16.81 -10.06
N ARG A 617 36.34 -16.57 -10.99
CA ARG A 617 36.39 -15.46 -11.96
C ARG A 617 36.19 -14.12 -11.29
N MET A 618 35.16 -14.00 -10.46
CA MET A 618 34.83 -12.74 -9.78
C MET A 618 35.88 -12.35 -8.72
N THR A 619 36.47 -13.32 -8.02
CA THR A 619 37.57 -13.04 -7.07
C THR A 619 38.85 -12.54 -7.72
N ARG A 620 39.09 -12.89 -9.00
CA ARG A 620 40.18 -12.30 -9.82
C ARG A 620 39.84 -10.89 -10.28
N GLN A 621 38.59 -10.64 -10.64
CA GLN A 621 38.13 -9.31 -11.05
C GLN A 621 38.11 -8.32 -9.90
N TYR A 622 37.82 -8.80 -8.66
CA TYR A 622 37.78 -8.01 -7.43
C TYR A 622 38.78 -8.53 -6.39
N PRO A 623 40.11 -8.34 -6.60
CA PRO A 623 41.12 -8.98 -5.80
C PRO A 623 41.13 -8.61 -4.31
N ASP A 624 40.70 -7.38 -3.98
CA ASP A 624 40.72 -6.82 -2.63
C ASP A 624 39.34 -6.80 -1.94
N ALA A 625 38.27 -7.15 -2.64
CA ALA A 625 36.92 -7.07 -2.10
C ALA A 625 36.66 -8.17 -1.06
N ARG A 626 35.94 -7.81 0.01
CA ARG A 626 35.33 -8.78 0.93
C ARG A 626 34.15 -9.42 0.22
N LEU A 627 33.92 -10.72 0.49
CA LEU A 627 32.95 -11.54 -0.25
C LEU A 627 31.74 -11.86 0.62
N ARG A 628 30.55 -11.60 0.12
CA ARG A 628 29.31 -12.17 0.55
C ARG A 628 28.79 -13.07 -0.57
N ILE A 629 28.29 -14.23 -0.24
CA ILE A 629 27.85 -15.20 -1.24
C ILE A 629 26.46 -15.65 -0.81
N GLY A 630 25.51 -15.77 -1.73
CA GLY A 630 24.19 -16.22 -1.34
C GLY A 630 23.31 -16.59 -2.52
N GLY A 631 22.18 -17.19 -2.20
CA GLY A 631 21.14 -17.59 -3.12
C GLY A 631 19.93 -18.12 -2.38
N HIS A 632 18.85 -18.31 -3.11
CA HIS A 632 17.61 -18.91 -2.64
C HIS A 632 17.41 -20.26 -3.32
N SER A 633 16.83 -21.25 -2.63
CA SER A 633 16.59 -22.58 -3.19
C SER A 633 17.91 -23.25 -3.62
N LYS A 634 17.97 -23.85 -4.83
CA LYS A 634 19.23 -24.38 -5.40
C LYS A 634 20.39 -23.38 -5.30
N GLY A 635 20.13 -22.08 -5.49
CA GLY A 635 21.14 -21.03 -5.36
C GLY A 635 21.79 -20.96 -3.99
N GLY A 636 21.05 -21.29 -2.91
CA GLY A 636 21.58 -21.43 -1.56
C GLY A 636 22.59 -22.58 -1.46
N ASN A 637 22.24 -23.77 -1.97
CA ASN A 637 23.14 -24.92 -2.06
C ASN A 637 24.42 -24.59 -2.87
N LEU A 638 24.28 -23.94 -4.04
CA LEU A 638 25.41 -23.51 -4.87
C LEU A 638 26.34 -22.55 -4.10
N SER A 639 25.76 -21.66 -3.28
CA SER A 639 26.51 -20.69 -2.45
C SER A 639 27.40 -21.37 -1.43
N VAL A 640 26.85 -22.36 -0.71
CA VAL A 640 27.57 -23.15 0.28
C VAL A 640 28.66 -23.98 -0.40
N TYR A 641 28.31 -24.70 -1.49
CA TYR A 641 29.28 -25.53 -2.22
C TYR A 641 30.49 -24.71 -2.72
N ALA A 642 30.22 -23.57 -3.38
CA ALA A 642 31.27 -22.71 -3.89
C ALA A 642 32.17 -22.16 -2.78
N ALA A 643 31.60 -21.74 -1.65
CA ALA A 643 32.34 -21.24 -0.49
C ALA A 643 33.23 -22.31 0.15
N VAL A 644 32.70 -23.52 0.33
CA VAL A 644 33.43 -24.64 0.96
C VAL A 644 34.56 -25.14 0.03
N LYS A 645 34.31 -25.27 -1.27
CA LYS A 645 35.30 -25.74 -2.24
C LYS A 645 36.27 -24.68 -2.74
N ALA A 646 36.10 -23.43 -2.34
CA ALA A 646 37.01 -22.34 -2.69
C ALA A 646 38.42 -22.55 -2.10
N PRO A 647 39.48 -22.07 -2.77
CA PRO A 647 40.82 -22.03 -2.20
C PRO A 647 40.86 -21.25 -0.90
N ALA A 648 41.74 -21.66 0.05
CA ALA A 648 41.83 -21.05 1.37
C ALA A 648 41.95 -19.52 1.35
N ALA A 649 42.76 -18.97 0.43
CA ALA A 649 42.91 -17.52 0.28
C ALA A 649 41.62 -16.80 -0.14
N VAL A 650 40.70 -17.47 -0.82
CA VAL A 650 39.36 -16.95 -1.15
C VAL A 650 38.43 -17.10 0.06
N GLN A 651 38.49 -18.25 0.74
CA GLN A 651 37.72 -18.49 1.95
C GLN A 651 37.99 -17.42 3.02
N ASP A 652 39.25 -16.99 3.18
CA ASP A 652 39.66 -15.96 4.15
C ASP A 652 39.01 -14.58 3.90
N ARG A 653 38.55 -14.34 2.67
CA ARG A 653 37.85 -13.11 2.26
C ARG A 653 36.33 -13.18 2.45
N ILE A 654 35.76 -14.37 2.67
CA ILE A 654 34.32 -14.55 2.84
C ILE A 654 33.90 -13.99 4.20
N VAL A 655 32.98 -13.00 4.17
CA VAL A 655 32.37 -12.41 5.34
C VAL A 655 31.18 -13.24 5.81
N GLN A 656 30.32 -13.63 4.87
CA GLN A 656 29.09 -14.38 5.14
C GLN A 656 28.63 -15.14 3.90
N VAL A 657 28.09 -16.33 4.11
CA VAL A 657 27.35 -17.11 3.12
C VAL A 657 25.89 -17.17 3.54
N TYR A 658 24.96 -16.85 2.65
CA TYR A 658 23.52 -16.84 2.89
C TYR A 658 22.88 -17.99 2.10
N ASN A 659 22.48 -19.04 2.80
CA ASN A 659 21.73 -20.16 2.26
C ASN A 659 20.26 -19.98 2.64
N ASN A 660 19.44 -19.43 1.70
CA ASN A 660 18.04 -19.19 1.95
C ASN A 660 17.23 -20.37 1.42
N ASP A 661 16.77 -21.23 2.30
CA ASP A 661 15.94 -22.43 2.05
C ASP A 661 16.47 -23.34 0.92
N GLY A 662 17.80 -23.46 0.84
CA GLY A 662 18.44 -24.34 -0.14
C GLY A 662 18.52 -25.78 0.40
N PRO A 663 18.44 -26.80 -0.46
CA PRO A 663 18.60 -28.21 -0.05
C PRO A 663 20.03 -28.49 0.43
N GLY A 664 20.18 -29.49 1.28
CA GLY A 664 21.46 -29.98 1.77
C GLY A 664 22.28 -30.72 0.69
N PHE A 665 23.15 -31.65 1.11
CA PHE A 665 24.07 -32.39 0.26
C PHE A 665 23.89 -33.91 0.40
N ALA A 666 23.95 -34.65 -0.73
CA ALA A 666 23.79 -36.10 -0.74
C ALA A 666 24.97 -36.84 -0.09
N LYS A 667 26.10 -36.19 0.03
CA LYS A 667 27.27 -36.68 0.76
C LYS A 667 27.79 -35.58 1.69
N PRO A 668 28.37 -35.96 2.87
CA PRO A 668 28.79 -34.99 3.84
C PRO A 668 29.87 -34.06 3.28
N LEU A 669 29.43 -32.88 2.85
CA LEU A 669 30.29 -31.72 2.70
C LEU A 669 30.62 -31.17 4.10
N VAL A 670 29.69 -31.32 5.01
CA VAL A 670 29.73 -30.95 6.40
C VAL A 670 30.82 -31.78 7.14
N GLY A 671 31.63 -31.10 7.94
CA GLY A 671 32.69 -31.73 8.72
C GLY A 671 34.03 -31.94 7.98
N THR A 672 34.11 -31.60 6.68
CA THR A 672 35.39 -31.56 5.97
C THR A 672 36.28 -30.43 6.48
N PRO A 673 37.62 -30.48 6.32
CA PRO A 673 38.51 -29.40 6.72
C PRO A 673 38.20 -28.08 6.00
N GLU A 674 37.76 -28.17 4.73
CA GLU A 674 37.37 -26.99 3.92
C GLU A 674 36.06 -26.37 4.44
N HIS A 675 35.11 -27.19 4.86
CA HIS A 675 33.88 -26.72 5.48
C HIS A 675 34.16 -26.04 6.83
N THR A 676 34.96 -26.70 7.68
CA THR A 676 35.27 -26.20 9.03
C THR A 676 35.89 -24.78 8.99
N ARG A 677 36.59 -24.41 7.90
CA ARG A 677 37.17 -23.07 7.73
C ARG A 677 36.10 -21.98 7.55
N VAL A 678 34.93 -22.30 7.06
CA VAL A 678 33.87 -21.34 6.71
C VAL A 678 32.56 -21.53 7.44
N ALA A 679 32.45 -22.61 8.23
CA ALA A 679 31.23 -23.04 8.89
C ALA A 679 30.60 -21.95 9.77
N ASP A 680 31.41 -21.20 10.50
CA ASP A 680 31.00 -20.07 11.35
C ASP A 680 30.46 -18.87 10.57
N ARG A 681 30.65 -18.86 9.26
CA ARG A 681 30.22 -17.80 8.32
C ARG A 681 29.11 -18.27 7.38
N ILE A 682 28.56 -19.46 7.56
CA ILE A 682 27.41 -19.96 6.82
C ILE A 682 26.17 -19.71 7.67
N LEU A 683 25.22 -18.97 7.10
CA LEU A 683 23.91 -18.74 7.67
C LEU A 683 22.88 -19.44 6.78
N THR A 684 22.33 -20.53 7.28
CA THR A 684 21.24 -21.27 6.63
C THR A 684 19.93 -20.86 7.26
N VAL A 685 19.04 -20.25 6.49
CA VAL A 685 17.74 -19.74 6.92
C VAL A 685 16.65 -20.59 6.26
N VAL A 686 15.77 -21.17 7.08
CA VAL A 686 14.73 -22.11 6.62
C VAL A 686 13.38 -21.73 7.23
N PRO A 687 12.27 -21.69 6.48
CA PRO A 687 10.96 -21.44 7.06
C PRO A 687 10.48 -22.62 7.90
N GLN A 688 9.57 -22.35 8.84
CA GLN A 688 9.15 -23.24 9.92
C GLN A 688 8.53 -24.59 9.49
N SER A 689 8.08 -24.72 8.25
CA SER A 689 7.55 -25.95 7.65
C SER A 689 8.09 -26.14 6.23
N SER A 690 9.36 -25.75 6.00
CA SER A 690 10.02 -25.94 4.72
C SER A 690 9.98 -27.41 4.28
N VAL A 691 9.88 -27.60 2.97
CA VAL A 691 10.08 -28.91 2.31
C VAL A 691 11.47 -28.94 1.68
N VAL A 692 11.86 -27.89 0.97
CA VAL A 692 13.12 -27.83 0.20
C VAL A 692 14.32 -27.76 1.15
N GLY A 693 14.28 -26.87 2.14
CA GLY A 693 15.36 -26.69 3.09
C GLY A 693 15.52 -27.84 4.11
N GLN A 694 14.66 -28.85 4.08
CA GLN A 694 14.80 -30.06 4.89
C GLN A 694 15.25 -31.28 4.05
N LEU A 695 15.46 -31.12 2.76
CA LEU A 695 15.97 -32.18 1.89
C LEU A 695 17.49 -32.36 2.07
N LEU A 696 17.95 -33.60 2.20
CA LEU A 696 19.36 -34.02 2.28
C LEU A 696 20.07 -33.55 3.59
N GLU A 697 21.39 -33.82 3.70
CA GLU A 697 22.15 -33.48 4.90
C GLU A 697 22.51 -31.99 4.94
N HIS A 698 22.13 -31.33 6.04
CA HIS A 698 22.41 -29.93 6.34
C HIS A 698 23.50 -29.74 7.39
N GLU A 699 23.96 -28.46 7.46
CA GLU A 699 24.83 -27.98 8.53
C GLU A 699 24.11 -27.94 9.88
N GLN A 700 24.88 -27.89 10.97
CA GLN A 700 24.31 -27.88 12.30
C GLN A 700 23.66 -26.56 12.72
N ASN A 701 23.95 -25.44 12.05
CA ASN A 701 23.41 -24.12 12.36
C ASN A 701 22.35 -23.70 11.34
N VAL A 702 21.11 -24.17 11.58
CA VAL A 702 19.95 -23.75 10.78
C VAL A 702 19.12 -22.78 11.61
N GLU A 703 18.94 -21.58 11.10
CA GLU A 703 18.03 -20.57 11.66
C GLU A 703 16.63 -20.75 11.09
N ILE A 704 15.67 -21.05 11.95
CA ILE A 704 14.30 -21.28 11.53
C ILE A 704 13.54 -19.97 11.60
N VAL A 705 12.90 -19.59 10.49
CA VAL A 705 12.17 -18.33 10.39
C VAL A 705 10.66 -18.54 10.19
N ARG A 706 9.90 -17.54 10.59
CA ARG A 706 8.46 -17.56 10.43
C ARG A 706 8.08 -17.19 8.99
N SER A 707 7.16 -17.99 8.41
CA SER A 707 6.46 -17.70 7.15
C SER A 707 4.96 -17.57 7.43
N ASP A 708 4.26 -16.72 6.68
CA ASP A 708 2.81 -16.58 6.70
C ASP A 708 2.10 -17.53 5.71
N ALA A 709 2.86 -18.20 4.86
CA ALA A 709 2.34 -19.22 3.94
C ALA A 709 2.26 -20.61 4.61
N GLU A 710 1.59 -21.55 3.93
CA GLU A 710 1.44 -22.94 4.37
C GLU A 710 2.08 -23.92 3.38
N GLY A 711 2.59 -25.05 3.89
CA GLY A 711 3.16 -26.14 3.10
C GLY A 711 4.30 -25.68 2.17
N MET A 712 4.30 -26.13 0.92
CA MET A 712 5.33 -25.80 -0.06
C MET A 712 5.41 -24.30 -0.41
N LEU A 713 4.34 -23.53 -0.18
CA LEU A 713 4.34 -22.09 -0.43
C LEU A 713 5.23 -21.31 0.55
N GLN A 714 5.65 -21.92 1.65
CA GLN A 714 6.64 -21.32 2.57
C GLN A 714 8.03 -21.17 1.93
N HIS A 715 8.29 -21.90 0.84
CA HIS A 715 9.51 -21.74 0.05
C HIS A 715 9.62 -20.36 -0.64
N ASP A 716 8.50 -19.65 -0.82
CA ASP A 716 8.48 -18.28 -1.35
C ASP A 716 9.05 -17.31 -0.29
N GLY A 717 10.22 -16.71 -0.58
CA GLY A 717 10.89 -15.72 0.29
C GLY A 717 10.05 -14.49 0.61
N PHE A 718 9.04 -14.16 -0.21
CA PHE A 718 8.09 -13.08 0.06
C PHE A 718 7.09 -13.40 1.17
N SER A 719 7.00 -14.65 1.61
CA SER A 719 6.18 -15.09 2.74
C SER A 719 6.92 -15.03 4.08
N TRP A 720 8.24 -14.75 4.07
CA TRP A 720 9.05 -14.75 5.29
C TRP A 720 8.88 -13.45 6.04
N GLN A 721 8.62 -13.57 7.33
CA GLN A 721 8.26 -12.43 8.17
C GLN A 721 9.49 -11.70 8.70
N VAL A 722 9.48 -10.37 8.50
CA VAL A 722 10.58 -9.47 8.85
C VAL A 722 10.18 -8.55 10.01
N VAL A 723 11.11 -8.31 10.92
CA VAL A 723 10.97 -7.33 12.00
C VAL A 723 12.25 -6.50 12.11
N GLY A 724 12.15 -5.19 11.88
CA GLY A 724 13.30 -4.31 11.92
C GLY A 724 14.30 -4.56 10.79
N ASP A 725 15.39 -5.31 11.06
CA ASP A 725 16.46 -5.64 10.12
C ASP A 725 16.81 -7.15 10.08
N HIS A 726 15.92 -7.99 10.54
CA HIS A 726 16.09 -9.44 10.59
C HIS A 726 14.76 -10.16 10.41
N PHE A 727 14.81 -11.44 10.10
CA PHE A 727 13.64 -12.31 10.09
C PHE A 727 13.13 -12.60 11.50
N ILE A 728 11.89 -13.03 11.61
CA ILE A 728 11.39 -13.54 12.89
C ILE A 728 11.89 -14.96 13.07
N HIS A 729 12.92 -15.12 13.90
CA HIS A 729 13.51 -16.42 14.24
C HIS A 729 12.65 -17.20 15.23
N LEU A 730 12.61 -18.50 15.07
CA LEU A 730 11.85 -19.45 15.88
C LEU A 730 12.80 -20.49 16.52
N ASP A 731 12.43 -21.00 17.70
CA ASP A 731 13.24 -22.00 18.43
C ASP A 731 13.26 -23.39 17.77
N GLY A 732 12.50 -23.61 16.67
CA GLY A 732 12.44 -24.90 16.00
C GLY A 732 11.32 -24.99 14.96
N PHE A 733 11.35 -26.06 14.20
CA PHE A 733 10.31 -26.37 13.22
C PHE A 733 8.92 -26.46 13.85
N SER A 734 7.92 -26.08 13.08
CA SER A 734 6.52 -26.26 13.46
C SER A 734 6.20 -27.76 13.63
N ARG A 735 5.01 -28.05 14.16
CA ARG A 735 4.51 -29.42 14.22
C ARG A 735 4.44 -30.09 12.84
N GLU A 736 3.98 -29.32 11.85
CA GLU A 736 3.91 -29.74 10.45
C GLU A 736 5.32 -29.95 9.87
N GLY A 737 6.25 -29.01 10.12
CA GLY A 737 7.63 -29.11 9.68
C GLY A 737 8.33 -30.37 10.16
N LYS A 738 8.09 -30.78 11.41
CA LYS A 738 8.63 -32.04 11.96
C LYS A 738 8.06 -33.28 11.27
N VAL A 739 6.77 -33.28 10.95
CA VAL A 739 6.13 -34.35 10.18
C VAL A 739 6.70 -34.45 8.78
N ILE A 740 6.98 -33.30 8.16
CA ILE A 740 7.63 -33.21 6.83
C ILE A 740 9.04 -33.81 6.91
N ASP A 741 9.84 -33.39 7.87
CA ASP A 741 11.20 -33.87 8.12
C ASP A 741 11.26 -35.41 8.25
N GLU A 742 10.50 -35.97 9.19
CA GLU A 742 10.36 -37.42 9.39
C GLU A 742 9.87 -38.15 8.11
N THR A 743 9.05 -37.48 7.29
CA THR A 743 8.54 -38.06 6.06
C THR A 743 9.58 -38.09 4.96
N LEU A 744 10.35 -37.00 4.80
CA LEU A 744 11.42 -36.89 3.80
C LEU A 744 12.55 -37.87 4.15
N GLU A 745 13.00 -37.91 5.40
CA GLU A 745 14.01 -38.84 5.88
C GLU A 745 13.58 -40.30 5.60
N SER A 746 12.37 -40.67 5.99
CA SER A 746 11.83 -42.02 5.76
C SER A 746 11.71 -42.37 4.26
N TRP A 747 11.39 -41.40 3.42
CA TRP A 747 11.29 -41.59 1.97
C TRP A 747 12.71 -41.71 1.35
N GLU A 748 13.64 -40.88 1.74
CA GLU A 748 15.03 -40.92 1.28
C GLU A 748 15.69 -42.25 1.65
N GLU A 749 15.51 -42.73 2.88
CA GLU A 749 16.01 -44.03 3.30
C GLU A 749 15.41 -45.21 2.50
N SER A 750 14.18 -45.06 2.05
CA SER A 750 13.47 -46.10 1.27
C SER A 750 14.03 -46.29 -0.14
N LEU A 751 14.78 -45.35 -0.67
CA LEU A 751 15.30 -45.30 -2.06
C LEU A 751 16.84 -45.32 -2.06
N GLY A 752 17.44 -46.34 -2.57
CA GLY A 752 18.88 -46.35 -2.84
C GLY A 752 19.28 -45.42 -3.98
N PRO A 753 20.56 -45.00 -4.10
CA PRO A 753 21.04 -44.04 -5.08
C PRO A 753 20.62 -44.36 -6.53
N LYS A 754 20.70 -45.61 -6.94
CA LYS A 754 20.26 -46.05 -8.27
C LYS A 754 18.75 -45.95 -8.49
N GLN A 755 17.96 -46.10 -7.45
CA GLN A 755 16.51 -45.95 -7.54
C GLN A 755 16.12 -44.48 -7.61
N ARG A 756 16.84 -43.57 -6.91
CA ARG A 756 16.65 -42.10 -7.02
C ARG A 756 16.98 -41.61 -8.43
N GLU A 757 18.10 -42.10 -9.02
CA GLU A 757 18.49 -41.84 -10.41
C GLU A 757 17.39 -42.29 -11.38
N ALA A 758 16.96 -43.53 -11.33
CA ALA A 758 15.92 -44.08 -12.19
C ALA A 758 14.56 -43.40 -12.03
N PHE A 759 14.22 -42.95 -10.80
CA PHE A 759 13.04 -42.16 -10.51
C PHE A 759 13.10 -40.78 -11.18
N ALA A 760 14.23 -40.07 -11.02
CA ALA A 760 14.48 -38.77 -11.62
C ALA A 760 14.41 -38.82 -13.16
N ASP A 761 15.03 -39.83 -13.79
CA ASP A 761 15.03 -40.06 -15.25
C ASP A 761 13.64 -40.35 -15.78
N ALA A 762 12.90 -41.22 -15.09
CA ALA A 762 11.54 -41.57 -15.48
C ALA A 762 10.58 -40.39 -15.38
N LEU A 763 10.68 -39.57 -14.29
CA LEU A 763 9.87 -38.37 -14.09
C LEU A 763 10.18 -37.32 -15.18
N TYR A 764 11.46 -37.06 -15.45
CA TYR A 764 11.90 -36.17 -16.51
C TYR A 764 11.39 -36.60 -17.90
N THR A 765 11.49 -37.88 -18.22
CA THR A 765 10.98 -38.45 -19.50
C THR A 765 9.49 -38.22 -19.65
N VAL A 766 8.70 -38.37 -18.57
CA VAL A 766 7.25 -38.14 -18.62
C VAL A 766 6.93 -36.65 -18.77
N LEU A 767 7.61 -35.77 -18.06
CA LEU A 767 7.37 -34.30 -18.12
C LEU A 767 7.73 -33.71 -19.50
N THR A 768 8.85 -34.13 -20.10
CA THR A 768 9.31 -33.64 -21.40
C THR A 768 8.62 -34.30 -22.62
N ALA A 769 7.80 -35.30 -22.40
CA ALA A 769 7.14 -36.08 -23.47
C ALA A 769 6.24 -35.23 -24.39
N SER A 770 5.68 -34.13 -23.87
CA SER A 770 4.87 -33.17 -24.65
C SER A 770 5.69 -32.23 -25.51
N GLY A 771 7.02 -32.22 -25.37
CA GLY A 771 7.92 -31.22 -25.93
C GLY A 771 8.01 -29.92 -25.13
N ALA A 772 7.39 -29.89 -23.94
CA ALA A 772 7.48 -28.78 -23.02
C ALA A 772 8.92 -28.60 -22.52
N LYS A 773 9.36 -27.37 -22.41
CA LYS A 773 10.66 -26.99 -21.82
C LYS A 773 10.48 -26.38 -20.42
N THR A 774 9.32 -25.82 -20.17
CA THR A 774 8.95 -25.20 -18.89
C THR A 774 7.69 -25.83 -18.28
N LEU A 775 7.47 -25.64 -17.01
CA LEU A 775 6.23 -26.03 -16.35
C LEU A 775 5.04 -25.17 -16.84
N SER A 776 5.29 -23.93 -17.19
CA SER A 776 4.31 -23.05 -17.83
C SER A 776 3.82 -23.62 -19.15
N ASP A 777 4.70 -24.23 -19.99
CA ASP A 777 4.32 -24.92 -21.23
C ASP A 777 3.33 -26.08 -20.96
N LEU A 778 3.51 -26.82 -19.87
CA LEU A 778 2.60 -27.89 -19.46
C LEU A 778 1.22 -27.36 -19.07
N ASN A 779 1.16 -26.15 -18.54
CA ASN A 779 -0.05 -25.49 -18.08
C ASN A 779 -0.85 -24.84 -19.24
N GLY A 780 -0.18 -24.46 -20.32
CA GLY A 780 -0.80 -23.78 -21.47
C GLY A 780 -1.75 -24.67 -22.29
N ASP A 781 -1.43 -25.97 -22.46
CA ASP A 781 -2.31 -26.94 -23.16
C ASP A 781 -2.53 -28.19 -22.29
N LYS A 782 -3.23 -27.96 -21.17
CA LYS A 782 -3.41 -28.95 -20.07
C LYS A 782 -3.88 -30.32 -20.56
N LEU A 783 -4.84 -30.35 -21.46
CA LEU A 783 -5.46 -31.61 -21.93
C LEU A 783 -4.50 -32.41 -22.81
N LYS A 784 -3.81 -31.76 -23.74
CA LYS A 784 -2.86 -32.40 -24.66
C LYS A 784 -1.61 -32.87 -23.94
N SER A 785 -1.08 -32.05 -23.04
CA SER A 785 0.07 -32.38 -22.19
C SER A 785 -0.27 -33.57 -21.28
N ALA A 786 -1.40 -33.56 -20.59
CA ALA A 786 -1.85 -34.67 -19.75
C ALA A 786 -2.04 -35.97 -20.49
N VAL A 787 -2.65 -35.96 -21.69
CA VAL A 787 -2.82 -37.15 -22.52
C VAL A 787 -1.47 -37.70 -22.98
N THR A 788 -0.53 -36.82 -23.38
CA THR A 788 0.81 -37.23 -23.82
C THR A 788 1.62 -37.80 -22.66
N MET A 789 1.62 -37.17 -21.51
CA MET A 789 2.27 -37.67 -20.29
C MET A 789 1.72 -39.04 -19.87
N LEU A 790 0.40 -39.21 -19.84
CA LEU A 790 -0.25 -40.49 -19.52
C LEU A 790 0.15 -41.59 -20.52
N LYS A 791 0.20 -41.27 -21.81
CA LYS A 791 0.64 -42.22 -22.84
C LYS A 791 2.10 -42.60 -22.64
N THR A 792 2.97 -41.63 -22.38
CA THR A 792 4.39 -41.89 -22.12
C THR A 792 4.57 -42.73 -20.87
N TYR A 793 3.91 -42.36 -19.77
CA TYR A 793 3.90 -43.16 -18.54
C TYR A 793 3.42 -44.62 -18.82
N SER A 794 2.37 -44.80 -19.63
CA SER A 794 1.89 -46.15 -19.97
C SER A 794 2.86 -46.95 -20.85
N ASN A 795 3.74 -46.27 -21.60
CA ASN A 795 4.75 -46.89 -22.45
C ASN A 795 6.08 -47.21 -21.76
N LEU A 796 6.29 -46.66 -20.53
CA LEU A 796 7.45 -47.05 -19.72
C LEU A 796 7.42 -48.58 -19.47
N ASP A 797 8.57 -49.18 -19.29
CA ASP A 797 8.66 -50.55 -18.89
C ASP A 797 8.00 -50.79 -17.51
N ARG A 798 7.71 -52.03 -17.22
CA ARG A 798 6.95 -52.41 -16.00
C ARG A 798 7.71 -52.05 -14.71
N GLU A 799 9.03 -52.20 -14.71
CA GLU A 799 9.86 -51.93 -13.54
C GLU A 799 9.91 -50.43 -13.24
N THR A 800 10.16 -49.61 -14.27
CA THR A 800 10.18 -48.13 -14.15
C THR A 800 8.81 -47.56 -13.72
N ARG A 801 7.69 -48.09 -14.25
CA ARG A 801 6.36 -47.67 -13.80
C ARG A 801 6.08 -48.03 -12.35
N GLN A 802 6.51 -49.25 -11.91
CA GLN A 802 6.37 -49.68 -10.52
C GLN A 802 7.23 -48.85 -9.61
N LEU A 803 8.44 -48.45 -10.01
CA LEU A 803 9.31 -47.54 -9.29
C LEU A 803 8.66 -46.19 -9.10
N LEU A 804 8.23 -45.51 -10.20
CA LEU A 804 7.55 -44.21 -10.12
C LEU A 804 6.32 -44.23 -9.24
N SER A 805 5.39 -45.16 -9.51
CA SER A 805 4.15 -45.23 -8.73
C SER A 805 4.37 -45.75 -7.29
N GLY A 806 5.41 -46.54 -7.09
CA GLY A 806 5.80 -47.03 -5.77
C GLY A 806 6.40 -45.94 -4.90
N SER A 807 7.36 -45.17 -5.44
CA SER A 807 8.00 -44.06 -4.75
C SER A 807 7.01 -42.96 -4.36
N LEU A 808 6.09 -42.58 -5.27
CA LEU A 808 5.02 -41.62 -4.96
C LEU A 808 4.06 -42.15 -3.89
N ARG A 809 3.69 -43.44 -3.94
CA ARG A 809 2.84 -44.04 -2.91
C ARG A 809 3.57 -44.15 -1.58
N ALA A 810 4.88 -44.44 -1.58
CA ALA A 810 5.69 -44.46 -0.38
C ALA A 810 5.74 -43.08 0.30
N LEU A 811 5.96 -42.02 -0.47
CA LEU A 811 5.97 -40.63 0.05
C LEU A 811 4.61 -40.28 0.70
N VAL A 812 3.50 -40.50 -0.01
CA VAL A 812 2.14 -40.23 0.48
C VAL A 812 1.83 -41.12 1.69
N GLY A 813 2.28 -42.39 1.68
CA GLY A 813 2.07 -43.33 2.77
C GLY A 813 2.85 -42.98 4.03
N SER A 814 4.11 -42.53 3.87
CA SER A 814 4.93 -42.06 4.98
C SER A 814 4.35 -40.81 5.61
N TYR A 815 3.90 -39.84 4.78
CA TYR A 815 3.22 -38.65 5.28
C TYR A 815 1.96 -38.99 6.07
N ALA A 816 1.07 -39.80 5.53
CA ALA A 816 -0.15 -40.21 6.21
C ALA A 816 0.12 -40.96 7.54
N LYS A 817 1.15 -41.80 7.58
CA LYS A 817 1.58 -42.49 8.77
C LYS A 817 2.12 -41.49 9.81
N ASN A 818 3.02 -40.62 9.44
CA ASN A 818 3.66 -39.67 10.36
C ASN A 818 2.64 -38.67 10.92
N VAL A 819 1.67 -38.22 10.12
CA VAL A 819 0.53 -37.43 10.62
C VAL A 819 -0.29 -38.20 11.64
N ALA A 820 -0.59 -39.49 11.38
CA ALA A 820 -1.33 -40.32 12.33
C ALA A 820 -0.56 -40.56 13.65
N ASP A 821 0.74 -40.85 13.58
CA ASP A 821 1.62 -41.01 14.70
C ASP A 821 1.75 -39.73 15.54
N ASP A 822 1.85 -38.61 14.88
CA ASP A 822 1.90 -37.27 15.51
C ASP A 822 0.59 -36.96 16.26
N VAL A 823 -0.58 -37.18 15.63
CA VAL A 823 -1.91 -37.01 16.25
C VAL A 823 -2.06 -37.92 17.44
N GLN A 824 -1.61 -39.19 17.32
CA GLN A 824 -1.67 -40.14 18.42
C GLN A 824 -0.80 -39.68 19.60
N LYS A 825 0.43 -39.24 19.34
CA LYS A 825 1.42 -38.85 20.35
C LYS A 825 1.08 -37.54 21.04
N ASN A 826 0.68 -36.54 20.26
CA ASN A 826 0.52 -35.17 20.75
C ASN A 826 -0.92 -34.82 21.18
N ASP A 827 -1.92 -35.41 20.57
CA ASP A 827 -3.33 -35.11 20.86
C ASP A 827 -4.05 -36.20 21.67
N LEU A 828 -3.93 -37.46 21.26
CA LEU A 828 -4.67 -38.57 21.89
C LEU A 828 -4.05 -39.06 23.18
N GLU A 829 -2.74 -39.28 23.27
CA GLU A 829 -2.10 -39.76 24.51
C GLU A 829 -2.21 -38.75 25.67
N PRO A 830 -1.99 -37.44 25.51
CA PRO A 830 -2.19 -36.47 26.58
C PRO A 830 -3.64 -36.43 27.07
N LEU A 831 -4.62 -36.53 26.13
CA LEU A 831 -6.04 -36.60 26.45
C LEU A 831 -6.36 -37.87 27.29
N ARG A 832 -5.82 -39.02 26.88
CA ARG A 832 -5.97 -40.31 27.56
C ARG A 832 -5.41 -40.25 28.96
N ARG A 833 -4.18 -39.73 29.13
CA ARG A 833 -3.55 -39.53 30.45
C ARG A 833 -4.34 -38.52 31.31
N LYS A 834 -4.95 -37.50 30.71
CA LYS A 834 -5.78 -36.54 31.43
C LYS A 834 -7.09 -37.17 31.92
N LEU A 835 -7.74 -37.98 31.09
CA LEU A 835 -8.95 -38.74 31.41
C LEU A 835 -8.69 -39.78 32.52
N GLU A 836 -7.59 -40.53 32.42
CA GLU A 836 -7.21 -41.48 33.46
C GLU A 836 -6.91 -40.82 34.82
N ARG A 837 -6.27 -39.63 34.79
CA ARG A 837 -6.05 -38.85 36.02
C ARG A 837 -7.39 -38.33 36.62
N GLN A 838 -8.32 -37.97 35.80
CA GLN A 838 -9.67 -37.57 36.25
C GLN A 838 -10.43 -38.72 36.81
N ARG A 839 -10.37 -39.91 36.17
CA ARG A 839 -11.01 -41.12 36.64
C ARG A 839 -10.44 -41.60 37.99
N LYS A 840 -9.12 -41.62 38.15
CA LYS A 840 -8.46 -41.93 39.45
C LYS A 840 -8.78 -40.91 40.54
N LYS A 841 -9.01 -39.61 40.19
CA LYS A 841 -9.47 -38.59 41.14
C LYS A 841 -10.93 -38.78 41.55
N ALA A 842 -11.80 -39.20 40.64
CA ALA A 842 -13.20 -39.50 40.91
C ALA A 842 -13.32 -40.75 41.81
N GLU A 843 -12.61 -41.83 41.49
CA GLU A 843 -12.55 -43.06 42.31
C GLU A 843 -12.02 -42.79 43.73
N LYS A 844 -11.01 -41.93 43.92
CA LYS A 844 -10.53 -41.50 45.25
C LYS A 844 -11.53 -40.59 45.99
N ARG A 845 -12.39 -39.88 45.32
CA ARG A 845 -13.47 -39.05 45.94
C ARG A 845 -14.59 -39.95 46.41
N ASP A 846 -14.95 -40.96 45.64
CA ASP A 846 -16.01 -41.88 45.99
C ASP A 846 -15.57 -42.86 47.12
N ALA A 847 -14.29 -43.25 47.16
CA ALA A 847 -13.72 -44.00 48.25
C ALA A 847 -13.59 -43.24 49.57
N LYS A 848 -13.55 -41.89 49.52
CA LYS A 848 -13.59 -41.03 50.72
C LYS A 848 -15.00 -40.70 51.22
N LYS A 849 -16.02 -40.99 50.41
CA LYS A 849 -17.45 -40.82 50.77
C LYS A 849 -18.10 -42.12 51.31
N LYS A 850 -17.42 -43.26 51.16
CA LYS A 850 -17.74 -44.50 51.87
C LYS A 850 -16.87 -44.59 53.15
#